data_73a08b4366ec7159af0b4efe1c7730d6
#
_entry.id   73a08b4366ec7159af0b4efe1c7730d6
#
_cell.length_a   1.000
_cell.length_b   1.000
_cell.length_c   1.000
_cell.angle_alpha   90.00
_cell.angle_beta   90.00
_cell.angle_gamma   90.00
#
_symmetry.space_group_name_H-M   'P 1'
#
loop_
_entity.id
_entity.type
_entity.pdbx_description
1 polymer ?
#
loop_
_entity_poly.entity_id
_entity_poly.type
_entity_poly.pdbx_seq_one_letter_code
_entity_poly.pdbx_strand_id
1 'polypeptide(L)'
;MKRRIFWITVFCLLLNCPQPLFATETIFSPVKIDGPVHDPANHTYWFGPFSECASVLDIDGDGDLDITSGRNWYENPHWTKHTRFRDGAEINGPETEDNSEFAMDVNFDGRPDVVSSGWMFMKGAFWYENPGNNEDVWKSTRIHLAYNMEGVIHGDIDGDGDEDILVNHWSLVEGQGMTWLEHIDRAPWFVEHVIGTQGDMHGNGLGDINMDGRVDIVTPVGWYEQPKNVRAKTWPFHADYRFAAAKQQAGSGSHPILVHDVDEDGLNDILIGSAHAYGLAWLQQRVDRRGKRTFETHWIETEYSQFHTMALGDLNGDGKADLVAGKRLFAHHGTDIGAGEPLYAFWYDIQGGKFERHILSFNHLPHYPGEMQNPVPNYVVSVGMKINIKDMNADGRNDVVIAGKGGLYVFYNHGNPSTAGVRKKLPAHGTYPTWREWSRYKTLFNGKDLSGWKVPAGDNGHWKVVDGVIDYDAMSEATGSKNLVTEASYGDYALHIEWRFKRTSGLYNMPTILPDGSLKTDENGKVIKTPTPNADSGIFLRGTGRSQVNLWCWPVGSGEMWSIRKDKSLTPEQRAAAVPREHADYPVGQWNSMDITMVGESVTMMLNGKIVIEDAQIPGIPARGPIVLQHHGGFNKKTGTYSPASSLIQFRNIWIRSLDGTDVETSSGAVTLFGGREKDLTDHWMKGPGSDNAWVIDDGVLTVRREMDGKEHNLDYLWTREQYDNFVLELEYRVTDRTNSGIFIRTPNLQDPVYTGMEIQVANSYGRQGLSNKGTAGAIYDCLAPTDNAIRPPGEWNQCRVTCQDNLIQVVLNGKQIIDMNVDHWTTGNQNPDGRRNKFATAIKDFARKGHIGLQDHGRPVWYRNIRIKRL
;
A
#
# COMPACT_ATOMS: atom_id res chain seq x y z
N MET A 1 71.90 18.94 37.38
CA MET A 1 71.50 17.79 36.51
C MET A 1 70.66 16.79 37.29
N LYS A 2 69.37 16.79 37.16
CA LYS A 2 68.45 15.67 37.39
C LYS A 2 67.07 16.07 36.82
N ARG A 3 66.69 15.46 35.70
CA ARG A 3 65.38 15.64 35.10
C ARG A 3 64.29 14.95 35.94
N ARG A 4 63.22 15.65 36.32
CA ARG A 4 62.02 15.14 36.92
C ARG A 4 60.99 14.99 35.81
N ILE A 5 60.55 13.75 35.58
CA ILE A 5 59.43 13.39 34.69
C ILE A 5 58.16 13.58 35.53
N PHE A 6 57.27 14.46 35.01
CA PHE A 6 55.91 14.62 35.57
C PHE A 6 54.99 13.66 34.76
N TRP A 7 54.37 12.72 35.45
CA TRP A 7 53.23 11.97 34.95
C TRP A 7 51.95 12.78 35.17
N ILE A 8 51.24 13.18 34.05
CA ILE A 8 49.91 13.73 34.09
C ILE A 8 48.95 12.56 33.90
N THR A 9 48.27 12.20 34.98
CA THR A 9 47.15 11.26 34.93
C THR A 9 45.93 12.03 34.43
N VAL A 10 45.52 11.74 33.17
CA VAL A 10 44.25 12.27 32.61
C VAL A 10 43.14 11.40 33.15
N PHE A 11 42.32 11.93 34.03
CA PHE A 11 41.04 11.38 34.44
C PHE A 11 40.04 11.64 33.33
N CYS A 12 39.73 10.60 32.51
CA CYS A 12 38.58 10.63 31.66
C CYS A 12 37.31 10.50 32.51
N LEU A 13 36.66 11.64 32.75
CA LEU A 13 35.26 11.66 33.17
C LEU A 13 34.43 11.16 31.97
N LEU A 14 33.99 9.91 32.01
CA LEU A 14 32.92 9.42 31.18
C LEU A 14 31.63 10.14 31.59
N LEU A 15 31.30 11.19 30.89
CA LEU A 15 29.96 11.74 30.87
C LEU A 15 29.06 10.65 30.25
N ASN A 16 28.28 9.99 31.09
CA ASN A 16 27.11 9.26 30.66
C ASN A 16 26.13 10.27 30.02
N CYS A 17 26.21 10.46 28.71
CA CYS A 17 25.06 10.93 27.97
C CYS A 17 23.99 9.84 28.09
N PRO A 18 22.78 10.13 28.54
CA PRO A 18 21.68 9.21 28.41
C PRO A 18 21.46 9.00 26.89
N GLN A 19 21.69 7.80 26.40
CA GLN A 19 21.23 7.41 25.08
C GLN A 19 19.72 7.54 25.10
N PRO A 20 19.08 8.12 24.06
CA PRO A 20 17.64 8.11 24.00
C PRO A 20 17.18 6.65 24.10
N LEU A 21 16.34 6.36 25.08
CA LEU A 21 15.60 5.12 25.16
C LEU A 21 14.71 5.09 23.91
N PHE A 22 15.08 4.28 22.94
CA PHE A 22 14.16 3.97 21.86
C PHE A 22 12.93 3.32 22.47
N ALA A 23 11.77 3.90 22.18
CA ALA A 23 10.49 3.37 22.58
C ALA A 23 10.39 1.92 22.06
N THR A 24 9.95 1.05 22.92
CA THR A 24 9.65 -0.33 22.55
C THR A 24 8.36 -0.32 21.72
N GLU A 25 8.29 -1.13 20.68
CA GLU A 25 7.19 -1.16 19.73
C GLU A 25 5.84 -1.41 20.43
N THR A 26 4.87 -0.52 20.19
CA THR A 26 3.51 -0.67 20.66
C THR A 26 2.78 -1.68 19.80
N ILE A 27 2.13 -2.66 20.43
CA ILE A 27 1.43 -3.75 19.74
C ILE A 27 -0.05 -3.43 19.63
N PHE A 28 -0.57 -3.50 18.41
CA PHE A 28 -2.00 -3.37 18.13
C PHE A 28 -2.59 -4.70 17.64
N SER A 29 -3.82 -5.03 18.08
CA SER A 29 -4.59 -6.11 17.51
C SER A 29 -5.88 -5.60 16.87
N PRO A 30 -6.07 -5.80 15.56
CA PRO A 30 -7.27 -5.38 14.87
C PRO A 30 -8.42 -6.32 15.14
N VAL A 31 -9.60 -5.74 15.41
CA VAL A 31 -10.86 -6.44 15.47
C VAL A 31 -11.80 -5.81 14.43
N LYS A 32 -12.26 -6.61 13.48
CA LYS A 32 -13.29 -6.16 12.52
C LYS A 32 -14.66 -6.19 13.21
N ILE A 33 -15.28 -5.05 13.32
CA ILE A 33 -16.60 -4.87 13.92
C ILE A 33 -17.67 -5.17 12.87
N ASP A 34 -17.57 -4.54 11.71
CA ASP A 34 -18.51 -4.74 10.60
C ASP A 34 -17.79 -4.51 9.26
N GLY A 35 -18.41 -4.86 8.17
CA GLY A 35 -17.84 -4.58 6.85
C GLY A 35 -18.23 -5.58 5.78
N PRO A 36 -17.81 -5.36 4.53
CA PRO A 36 -18.20 -6.18 3.40
C PRO A 36 -17.99 -7.66 3.69
N VAL A 37 -19.04 -8.44 3.46
CA VAL A 37 -19.01 -9.89 3.52
C VAL A 37 -19.09 -10.41 2.09
N HIS A 38 -18.12 -11.26 1.70
CA HIS A 38 -18.19 -11.95 0.43
C HIS A 38 -19.35 -12.92 0.42
N ASP A 39 -20.31 -12.75 -0.49
CA ASP A 39 -21.30 -13.76 -0.81
C ASP A 39 -20.74 -14.73 -1.88
N PRO A 40 -20.32 -15.93 -1.50
CA PRO A 40 -19.76 -16.89 -2.43
C PRO A 40 -20.79 -17.43 -3.44
N ALA A 41 -22.09 -17.25 -3.21
CA ALA A 41 -23.13 -17.76 -4.09
C ALA A 41 -23.40 -16.86 -5.31
N ASN A 42 -23.14 -15.55 -5.16
CA ASN A 42 -23.50 -14.58 -6.20
C ASN A 42 -22.29 -13.89 -6.84
N HIS A 43 -21.06 -14.15 -6.38
CA HIS A 43 -19.83 -13.47 -6.81
C HIS A 43 -19.94 -11.93 -6.81
N THR A 44 -20.89 -11.40 -6.06
CA THR A 44 -21.11 -9.98 -5.93
C THR A 44 -20.48 -9.49 -4.63
N TYR A 45 -19.69 -8.44 -4.74
CA TYR A 45 -19.25 -7.67 -3.59
C TYR A 45 -20.37 -6.71 -3.26
N TRP A 46 -20.93 -6.90 -2.14
CA TRP A 46 -21.75 -5.93 -1.50
C TRP A 46 -20.80 -4.99 -0.74
N PHE A 47 -20.62 -3.80 -1.26
CA PHE A 47 -20.32 -2.68 -0.40
C PHE A 47 -21.62 -2.43 0.34
N GLY A 48 -21.77 -3.01 1.53
CA GLY A 48 -22.88 -2.73 2.40
C GLY A 48 -22.90 -1.23 2.73
N PRO A 49 -23.90 -0.74 3.44
CA PRO A 49 -24.03 0.67 3.82
C PRO A 49 -22.92 1.03 4.83
N PHE A 50 -21.66 1.01 4.39
CA PHE A 50 -20.54 1.42 5.21
C PHE A 50 -20.31 2.90 5.03
N SER A 51 -20.35 3.56 6.16
CA SER A 51 -19.84 4.88 6.33
C SER A 51 -18.31 4.90 6.13
N GLU A 52 -17.80 5.95 5.53
CA GLU A 52 -16.38 6.24 5.58
C GLU A 52 -16.00 6.94 6.89
N CYS A 53 -16.95 7.13 7.81
CA CYS A 53 -16.77 7.76 9.10
C CYS A 53 -17.27 6.88 10.24
N ALA A 54 -16.82 7.16 11.44
CA ALA A 54 -17.35 6.63 12.68
C ALA A 54 -17.24 7.68 13.78
N SER A 55 -18.20 7.66 14.71
CA SER A 55 -18.08 8.39 15.98
C SER A 55 -17.91 7.41 17.12
N VAL A 56 -17.27 7.88 18.18
CA VAL A 56 -17.07 7.13 19.42
C VAL A 56 -17.70 7.91 20.57
N LEU A 57 -18.68 7.31 21.23
CA LEU A 57 -19.49 7.94 22.26
C LEU A 57 -20.16 6.86 23.14
N ASP A 58 -20.53 7.20 24.37
CA ASP A 58 -21.36 6.35 25.23
C ASP A 58 -22.83 6.60 24.82
N ILE A 59 -23.41 5.74 24.00
CA ILE A 59 -24.73 5.95 23.40
C ILE A 59 -25.86 5.66 24.40
N ASP A 60 -25.76 4.59 25.17
CA ASP A 60 -26.82 4.12 26.04
C ASP A 60 -26.62 4.49 27.52
N GLY A 61 -25.49 5.15 27.81
CA GLY A 61 -25.22 5.69 29.16
C GLY A 61 -24.75 4.64 30.16
N ASP A 62 -24.19 3.51 29.67
CA ASP A 62 -23.66 2.43 30.51
C ASP A 62 -22.20 2.65 30.98
N GLY A 63 -21.52 3.61 30.38
CA GLY A 63 -20.16 4.04 30.70
C GLY A 63 -19.09 3.45 29.76
N ASP A 64 -19.46 2.54 28.90
CA ASP A 64 -18.58 2.02 27.86
C ASP A 64 -18.68 2.89 26.58
N LEU A 65 -17.60 2.99 25.81
CA LEU A 65 -17.62 3.76 24.57
C LEU A 65 -18.11 2.89 23.41
N ASP A 66 -19.21 3.26 22.81
CA ASP A 66 -19.78 2.65 21.63
C ASP A 66 -19.26 3.29 20.34
N ILE A 67 -19.65 2.72 19.20
CA ILE A 67 -19.30 3.24 17.89
C ILE A 67 -20.56 3.43 17.06
N THR A 68 -20.74 4.62 16.46
CA THR A 68 -21.65 4.79 15.33
C THR A 68 -20.89 4.74 14.03
N SER A 69 -21.46 4.16 12.99
CA SER A 69 -20.92 4.20 11.63
C SER A 69 -22.04 4.01 10.62
N GLY A 70 -22.26 4.99 9.77
CA GLY A 70 -23.35 4.98 8.81
C GLY A 70 -24.72 5.02 9.48
N ARG A 71 -25.52 3.99 9.28
CA ARG A 71 -26.87 3.87 9.84
C ARG A 71 -26.96 2.95 11.04
N ASN A 72 -25.82 2.50 11.53
CA ASN A 72 -25.76 1.53 12.60
C ASN A 72 -24.96 2.09 13.77
N TRP A 73 -25.23 1.57 14.96
CA TRP A 73 -24.33 1.70 16.06
C TRP A 73 -24.00 0.32 16.64
N TYR A 74 -22.89 0.25 17.35
CA TYR A 74 -22.28 -1.00 17.81
C TYR A 74 -21.96 -0.85 19.29
N GLU A 75 -22.72 -1.59 20.11
CA GLU A 75 -22.65 -1.60 21.57
C GLU A 75 -21.44 -2.37 22.04
N ASN A 76 -20.58 -1.71 22.81
CA ASN A 76 -19.43 -2.29 23.48
C ASN A 76 -19.93 -3.11 24.71
N PRO A 77 -19.23 -4.14 25.20
CA PRO A 77 -17.96 -4.70 24.68
C PRO A 77 -18.15 -5.81 23.65
N HIS A 78 -19.38 -6.14 23.31
CA HIS A 78 -19.70 -7.28 22.44
C HIS A 78 -19.89 -6.90 20.98
N TRP A 79 -19.89 -5.63 20.69
CA TRP A 79 -20.13 -5.05 19.36
C TRP A 79 -21.49 -5.51 18.79
N THR A 80 -22.48 -5.56 19.66
CA THR A 80 -23.85 -5.86 19.27
C THR A 80 -24.32 -4.79 18.30
N LYS A 81 -24.68 -5.22 17.08
CA LYS A 81 -25.10 -4.30 16.03
C LYS A 81 -26.55 -3.90 16.18
N HIS A 82 -26.81 -2.61 16.35
CA HIS A 82 -28.12 -2.00 16.29
C HIS A 82 -28.30 -1.33 14.92
N THR A 83 -29.24 -1.83 14.14
CA THR A 83 -29.46 -1.38 12.77
C THR A 83 -30.49 -0.28 12.69
N ARG A 84 -30.29 0.69 11.81
CA ARG A 84 -31.22 1.73 11.46
C ARG A 84 -31.57 2.70 12.60
N PHE A 85 -30.57 3.11 13.37
CA PHE A 85 -30.81 4.21 14.29
C PHE A 85 -31.07 5.52 13.53
N ARG A 86 -30.63 5.63 12.25
CA ARG A 86 -30.98 6.75 11.37
C ARG A 86 -32.00 6.35 10.31
N ASP A 87 -32.98 7.23 10.05
CA ASP A 87 -33.99 7.03 9.03
C ASP A 87 -33.43 7.16 7.61
N GLY A 88 -34.02 6.45 6.66
CA GLY A 88 -33.72 6.51 5.23
C GLY A 88 -33.43 5.15 4.59
N ALA A 89 -33.32 5.13 3.25
CA ALA A 89 -32.97 3.94 2.49
C ALA A 89 -31.47 3.71 2.49
N GLU A 90 -31.05 2.45 2.55
CA GLU A 90 -29.67 2.08 2.35
C GLU A 90 -29.23 2.44 0.91
N ILE A 91 -28.10 3.09 0.75
CA ILE A 91 -27.52 3.36 -0.57
C ILE A 91 -26.65 2.17 -0.98
N ASN A 92 -27.02 1.56 -2.10
CA ASN A 92 -26.25 0.53 -2.75
C ASN A 92 -25.38 1.17 -3.82
N GLY A 93 -24.08 1.25 -3.58
CA GLY A 93 -23.16 1.82 -4.56
C GLY A 93 -21.73 1.97 -4.04
N PRO A 94 -20.83 2.47 -4.86
CA PRO A 94 -19.43 2.69 -4.48
C PRO A 94 -19.22 3.91 -3.58
N GLU A 95 -20.23 4.75 -3.39
CA GLU A 95 -20.17 5.93 -2.53
C GLU A 95 -21.02 5.74 -1.27
N THR A 96 -20.56 6.35 -0.17
CA THR A 96 -21.26 6.35 1.12
C THR A 96 -22.15 7.58 1.24
N GLU A 97 -23.19 7.50 2.08
CA GLU A 97 -24.07 8.65 2.31
C GLU A 97 -23.41 9.75 3.10
N ASP A 98 -22.59 9.37 4.07
CA ASP A 98 -21.95 10.27 5.03
C ASP A 98 -20.44 10.26 4.85
N ASN A 99 -19.91 11.48 4.73
CA ASN A 99 -18.50 11.75 4.58
C ASN A 99 -17.93 12.55 5.77
N SER A 100 -18.71 12.68 6.83
CA SER A 100 -18.30 13.22 8.12
C SER A 100 -19.27 12.77 9.19
N GLU A 101 -18.76 12.36 10.34
CA GLU A 101 -19.56 11.96 11.49
C GLU A 101 -18.81 12.21 12.79
N PHE A 102 -19.46 12.84 13.77
CA PHE A 102 -18.87 13.06 15.09
C PHE A 102 -19.96 13.16 16.16
N ALA A 103 -19.54 12.93 17.42
CA ALA A 103 -20.39 13.00 18.59
C ALA A 103 -20.39 14.43 19.19
N MET A 104 -21.55 14.91 19.62
CA MET A 104 -21.72 16.21 20.22
C MET A 104 -23.06 16.24 20.99
N ASP A 105 -23.12 16.80 22.20
CA ASP A 105 -24.39 17.05 22.90
C ASP A 105 -25.00 18.37 22.41
N VAL A 106 -25.77 18.28 21.31
CA VAL A 106 -26.28 19.46 20.60
C VAL A 106 -27.34 20.23 21.39
N ASN A 107 -28.17 19.52 22.16
CA ASN A 107 -29.29 20.13 22.89
C ASN A 107 -29.01 20.33 24.39
N PHE A 108 -27.78 20.05 24.83
CA PHE A 108 -27.32 20.13 26.21
C PHE A 108 -28.17 19.31 27.20
N ASP A 109 -28.67 18.14 26.76
CA ASP A 109 -29.45 17.25 27.59
C ASP A 109 -28.59 16.22 28.35
N GLY A 110 -27.29 16.25 28.15
CA GLY A 110 -26.31 15.38 28.79
C GLY A 110 -26.11 14.05 28.09
N ARG A 111 -26.77 13.82 26.94
CA ARG A 111 -26.57 12.64 26.09
C ARG A 111 -25.84 13.06 24.81
N PRO A 112 -24.82 12.34 24.41
CA PRO A 112 -24.14 12.66 23.16
C PRO A 112 -25.04 12.29 21.95
N ASP A 113 -25.20 13.26 21.08
CA ASP A 113 -25.87 13.13 19.79
C ASP A 113 -24.87 12.82 18.69
N VAL A 114 -25.35 12.62 17.46
CA VAL A 114 -24.50 12.45 16.27
C VAL A 114 -24.76 13.58 15.28
N VAL A 115 -23.69 14.23 14.86
CA VAL A 115 -23.72 15.15 13.71
C VAL A 115 -23.05 14.45 12.52
N SER A 116 -23.72 14.46 11.37
CA SER A 116 -23.22 13.83 10.14
C SER A 116 -23.46 14.73 8.93
N SER A 117 -22.55 14.68 7.99
CA SER A 117 -22.69 15.37 6.71
C SER A 117 -22.26 14.48 5.55
N GLY A 118 -22.65 14.83 4.34
CA GLY A 118 -22.36 13.97 3.20
C GLY A 118 -22.18 14.74 1.91
N TRP A 119 -21.66 14.01 0.94
CA TRP A 119 -21.43 14.44 -0.41
C TRP A 119 -22.45 13.77 -1.34
N MET A 120 -22.87 14.43 -2.39
CA MET A 120 -23.82 13.99 -3.42
C MET A 120 -25.24 13.62 -2.93
N PHE A 121 -25.38 12.77 -1.93
CA PHE A 121 -26.67 12.20 -1.53
C PHE A 121 -27.26 12.89 -0.31
N MET A 122 -26.43 13.22 0.67
CA MET A 122 -26.81 13.97 1.86
C MET A 122 -26.49 15.45 1.65
N LYS A 123 -27.52 16.27 1.43
CA LYS A 123 -27.34 17.71 1.18
C LYS A 123 -27.31 18.50 2.47
N GLY A 124 -26.15 18.69 3.05
CA GLY A 124 -25.93 19.46 4.25
C GLY A 124 -25.41 18.65 5.44
N ALA A 125 -25.42 19.31 6.59
CA ALA A 125 -25.16 18.68 7.89
C ALA A 125 -26.45 18.42 8.63
N PHE A 126 -26.51 17.29 9.29
CA PHE A 126 -27.68 16.83 10.05
C PHE A 126 -27.27 16.45 11.47
N TRP A 127 -28.08 16.89 12.40
CA TRP A 127 -28.05 16.45 13.79
C TRP A 127 -29.05 15.31 14.00
N TYR A 128 -28.63 14.22 14.57
CA TYR A 128 -29.42 13.08 14.99
C TYR A 128 -29.47 13.08 16.51
N GLU A 129 -30.66 13.44 17.05
CA GLU A 129 -30.90 13.56 18.47
C GLU A 129 -31.00 12.19 19.14
N ASN A 130 -30.12 11.92 20.13
CA ASN A 130 -30.12 10.67 20.87
C ASN A 130 -31.35 10.57 21.80
N PRO A 131 -32.30 9.65 21.56
CA PRO A 131 -33.52 9.53 22.37
C PRO A 131 -33.29 8.94 23.76
N GLY A 132 -32.06 8.47 24.06
CA GLY A 132 -31.74 7.81 25.34
C GLY A 132 -32.33 6.42 25.49
N ASN A 133 -32.69 5.77 24.38
CA ASN A 133 -33.09 4.37 24.36
C ASN A 133 -32.58 3.69 23.09
N ASN A 134 -32.50 2.36 23.08
CA ASN A 134 -31.83 1.58 22.04
C ASN A 134 -32.77 1.16 20.90
N GLU A 135 -34.08 1.54 20.95
CA GLU A 135 -35.08 0.97 20.04
C GLU A 135 -35.63 1.97 19.00
N ASP A 136 -35.49 3.25 19.23
CA ASP A 136 -36.12 4.27 18.38
C ASP A 136 -35.17 4.77 17.27
N VAL A 137 -35.81 5.12 16.14
CA VAL A 137 -35.13 5.86 15.08
C VAL A 137 -34.87 7.28 15.58
N TRP A 138 -33.62 7.73 15.50
CA TRP A 138 -33.24 9.05 16.00
C TRP A 138 -33.85 10.15 15.13
N LYS A 139 -34.36 11.16 15.77
CA LYS A 139 -34.90 12.33 15.09
C LYS A 139 -33.77 13.12 14.42
N SER A 140 -33.90 13.31 13.11
CA SER A 140 -32.94 14.10 12.35
C SER A 140 -33.37 15.55 12.15
N THR A 141 -32.45 16.47 12.31
CA THR A 141 -32.66 17.91 12.07
C THR A 141 -31.53 18.43 11.20
N ARG A 142 -31.85 19.03 10.05
CA ARG A 142 -30.83 19.65 9.22
C ARG A 142 -30.37 20.96 9.86
N ILE A 143 -29.06 21.07 10.15
CA ILE A 143 -28.45 22.22 10.80
C ILE A 143 -27.74 23.15 9.80
N HIS A 144 -27.33 22.66 8.63
CA HIS A 144 -26.74 23.45 7.58
C HIS A 144 -27.09 22.90 6.20
N LEU A 145 -27.25 23.79 5.20
CA LEU A 145 -27.51 23.43 3.81
C LEU A 145 -26.29 23.69 2.94
N ALA A 146 -25.66 22.64 2.48
CA ALA A 146 -24.59 22.70 1.47
C ALA A 146 -24.69 21.52 0.52
N TYR A 147 -24.07 21.63 -0.64
CA TYR A 147 -24.17 20.57 -1.66
C TYR A 147 -23.01 19.60 -1.63
N ASN A 148 -21.85 20.02 -1.16
CA ASN A 148 -20.64 19.19 -1.11
C ASN A 148 -19.93 19.47 0.21
N MET A 149 -20.24 18.69 1.22
CA MET A 149 -19.62 18.73 2.52
C MET A 149 -18.88 17.42 2.76
N GLU A 150 -17.58 17.48 2.67
CA GLU A 150 -16.72 16.33 2.91
C GLU A 150 -15.68 16.69 3.98
N GLY A 151 -15.65 15.93 5.09
CA GLY A 151 -14.68 16.16 6.16
C GLY A 151 -14.99 17.38 7.03
N VAL A 152 -16.19 17.48 7.55
CA VAL A 152 -16.55 18.48 8.57
C VAL A 152 -15.81 18.19 9.88
N ILE A 153 -15.28 19.20 10.51
CA ILE A 153 -14.56 19.09 11.79
C ILE A 153 -15.23 19.95 12.87
N HIS A 154 -14.96 19.65 14.12
CA HIS A 154 -15.54 20.32 15.26
C HIS A 154 -14.46 20.71 16.28
N GLY A 155 -14.75 21.67 17.11
CA GLY A 155 -13.91 22.16 18.19
C GLY A 155 -14.43 23.50 18.72
N ASP A 156 -14.03 23.90 19.90
CA ASP A 156 -14.38 25.17 20.53
C ASP A 156 -13.70 26.32 19.76
N ILE A 157 -14.40 26.88 18.76
CA ILE A 157 -13.84 27.93 17.90
C ILE A 157 -13.88 29.29 18.59
N ASP A 158 -14.92 29.60 19.35
CA ASP A 158 -15.07 30.93 19.95
C ASP A 158 -14.57 31.01 21.40
N GLY A 159 -14.18 29.90 21.99
CA GLY A 159 -13.56 29.84 23.31
C GLY A 159 -14.57 29.91 24.45
N ASP A 160 -15.85 29.57 24.22
CA ASP A 160 -16.91 29.60 25.22
C ASP A 160 -17.10 28.26 25.97
N GLY A 161 -16.45 27.21 25.53
CA GLY A 161 -16.34 25.90 26.20
C GLY A 161 -17.27 24.83 25.62
N ASP A 162 -18.06 25.15 24.62
CA ASP A 162 -18.76 24.14 23.82
C ASP A 162 -18.12 23.94 22.42
N GLU A 163 -18.54 22.90 21.71
CA GLU A 163 -17.95 22.57 20.43
C GLU A 163 -18.74 23.16 19.26
N ASP A 164 -18.06 23.92 18.42
CA ASP A 164 -18.54 24.47 17.16
C ASP A 164 -18.24 23.54 15.99
N ILE A 165 -18.79 23.84 14.83
CA ILE A 165 -18.59 23.06 13.61
C ILE A 165 -17.94 23.91 12.51
N LEU A 166 -16.77 23.51 12.02
CA LEU A 166 -16.17 24.07 10.83
C LEU A 166 -16.66 23.34 9.60
N VAL A 167 -17.39 24.04 8.75
CA VAL A 167 -17.96 23.48 7.51
C VAL A 167 -16.96 23.61 6.37
N ASN A 168 -16.86 22.57 5.56
CA ASN A 168 -16.06 22.56 4.34
C ASN A 168 -16.96 22.44 3.10
N HIS A 169 -16.81 23.40 2.17
CA HIS A 169 -17.45 23.38 0.87
C HIS A 169 -16.39 23.25 -0.21
N TRP A 170 -16.08 22.07 -0.68
CA TRP A 170 -15.01 21.91 -1.67
C TRP A 170 -15.41 22.23 -3.11
N SER A 171 -16.67 22.57 -3.36
CA SER A 171 -17.07 23.19 -4.63
C SER A 171 -17.86 24.44 -4.32
N LEU A 172 -17.28 25.59 -4.64
CA LEU A 172 -17.91 26.89 -4.46
C LEU A 172 -19.23 26.96 -5.23
N VAL A 173 -20.32 26.94 -4.50
CA VAL A 173 -21.58 27.48 -5.02
C VAL A 173 -21.54 28.98 -4.76
N GLU A 174 -21.93 29.80 -5.75
CA GLU A 174 -21.89 31.25 -5.63
C GLU A 174 -22.57 31.75 -4.34
N GLY A 175 -21.81 32.46 -3.52
CA GLY A 175 -22.24 32.97 -2.21
C GLY A 175 -21.90 32.12 -0.98
N GLN A 176 -21.32 30.94 -1.15
CA GLN A 176 -20.72 30.19 -0.03
C GLN A 176 -19.27 30.63 0.18
N GLY A 177 -18.77 30.45 1.37
CA GLY A 177 -17.40 30.75 1.78
C GLY A 177 -17.02 29.93 2.99
N MET A 178 -15.81 30.12 3.49
CA MET A 178 -15.36 29.50 4.73
C MET A 178 -16.35 29.85 5.83
N THR A 179 -16.97 28.83 6.38
CA THR A 179 -18.12 28.93 7.29
C THR A 179 -17.90 28.12 8.54
N TRP A 180 -18.23 28.68 9.68
CA TRP A 180 -18.38 27.91 10.89
C TRP A 180 -19.78 28.09 11.49
N LEU A 181 -20.27 27.08 12.19
CA LEU A 181 -21.56 27.06 12.87
C LEU A 181 -21.26 27.18 14.36
N GLU A 182 -21.59 28.35 14.93
CA GLU A 182 -21.52 28.60 16.37
C GLU A 182 -22.60 27.77 17.06
N HIS A 183 -22.21 26.89 17.98
CA HIS A 183 -23.13 26.19 18.85
C HIS A 183 -23.66 27.12 19.92
N ILE A 184 -24.94 27.12 20.22
CA ILE A 184 -25.58 27.98 21.20
C ILE A 184 -26.57 27.20 22.07
N ASP A 185 -26.75 27.63 23.31
CA ASP A 185 -27.52 26.97 24.36
C ASP A 185 -29.06 26.94 24.16
N ARG A 186 -29.57 27.27 22.95
CA ARG A 186 -30.99 27.30 22.60
C ARG A 186 -31.23 27.10 21.12
N ALA A 187 -32.42 26.66 20.79
CA ALA A 187 -32.81 26.55 19.38
C ALA A 187 -32.69 27.92 18.67
N PRO A 188 -32.11 27.97 17.44
CA PRO A 188 -31.95 26.85 16.52
C PRO A 188 -30.67 26.01 16.73
N TRP A 189 -30.00 26.10 17.83
CA TRP A 189 -28.79 25.41 18.28
C TRP A 189 -27.51 25.84 17.56
N PHE A 190 -27.58 26.28 16.33
CA PHE A 190 -26.44 26.76 15.56
C PHE A 190 -26.70 28.11 14.91
N VAL A 191 -25.66 28.95 14.88
CA VAL A 191 -25.63 30.22 14.16
C VAL A 191 -24.51 30.19 13.15
N GLU A 192 -24.83 30.49 11.89
CA GLU A 192 -23.87 30.42 10.79
C GLU A 192 -23.05 31.72 10.67
N HIS A 193 -21.73 31.59 10.56
CA HIS A 193 -20.78 32.69 10.36
C HIS A 193 -19.90 32.41 9.13
N VAL A 194 -20.05 33.23 8.09
CA VAL A 194 -19.16 33.21 6.92
C VAL A 194 -18.05 34.21 7.14
N ILE A 195 -16.79 33.76 7.11
CA ILE A 195 -15.62 34.57 7.49
C ILE A 195 -14.73 35.00 6.31
N GLY A 196 -14.92 34.43 5.12
CA GLY A 196 -14.15 34.74 3.93
C GLY A 196 -14.38 33.73 2.81
N THR A 197 -13.66 33.88 1.69
CA THR A 197 -13.78 33.03 0.51
C THR A 197 -12.45 32.37 0.08
N GLN A 198 -11.35 32.69 0.76
CA GLN A 198 -10.06 32.11 0.48
C GLN A 198 -9.95 30.73 1.13
N GLY A 199 -9.35 29.77 0.41
CA GLY A 199 -9.07 28.44 0.97
C GLY A 199 -10.29 27.59 1.29
N ASP A 200 -11.50 28.03 0.91
CA ASP A 200 -12.70 27.22 0.96
C ASP A 200 -12.60 26.15 -0.15
N MET A 201 -11.92 25.07 0.16
CA MET A 201 -11.57 23.99 -0.74
C MET A 201 -11.35 22.71 0.07
N HIS A 202 -11.03 21.63 -0.57
CA HIS A 202 -10.76 20.35 0.09
C HIS A 202 -9.57 20.45 1.06
N GLY A 203 -9.83 20.27 2.33
CA GLY A 203 -8.89 20.33 3.44
C GLY A 203 -9.04 21.58 4.30
N ASN A 204 -9.33 21.37 5.59
CA ASN A 204 -9.30 22.41 6.61
C ASN A 204 -8.93 21.85 7.98
N GLY A 205 -8.64 22.73 8.92
CA GLY A 205 -8.23 22.39 10.28
C GLY A 205 -8.41 23.54 11.25
N LEU A 206 -8.34 23.22 12.54
CA LEU A 206 -8.42 24.16 13.65
C LEU A 206 -7.12 24.14 14.46
N GLY A 207 -6.65 25.31 14.91
CA GLY A 207 -5.54 25.42 15.85
C GLY A 207 -4.95 26.82 15.91
N ASP A 208 -4.27 27.13 16.98
CA ASP A 208 -3.66 28.43 17.24
C ASP A 208 -2.31 28.55 16.52
N ILE A 209 -2.30 29.04 15.30
CA ILE A 209 -1.10 29.18 14.47
C ILE A 209 -0.18 30.30 14.95
N ASN A 210 -0.75 31.36 15.49
CA ASN A 210 0.01 32.54 15.86
C ASN A 210 0.39 32.60 17.35
N MET A 211 -0.01 31.58 18.14
CA MET A 211 0.25 31.45 19.57
C MET A 211 -0.36 32.59 20.40
N ASP A 212 -1.53 33.09 19.98
CA ASP A 212 -2.22 34.16 20.68
C ASP A 212 -3.37 33.68 21.59
N GLY A 213 -3.57 32.37 21.67
CA GLY A 213 -4.55 31.71 22.52
C GLY A 213 -5.96 31.64 21.90
N ARG A 214 -6.11 31.96 20.62
CA ARG A 214 -7.36 31.83 19.87
C ARG A 214 -7.23 30.78 18.77
N VAL A 215 -8.33 30.14 18.43
CA VAL A 215 -8.36 29.06 17.42
C VAL A 215 -8.44 29.65 16.03
N ASP A 216 -7.38 29.51 15.25
CA ASP A 216 -7.33 29.88 13.84
C ASP A 216 -7.90 28.77 12.96
N ILE A 217 -8.27 29.10 11.71
CA ILE A 217 -8.74 28.14 10.71
C ILE A 217 -7.67 27.94 9.64
N VAL A 218 -7.22 26.70 9.48
CA VAL A 218 -6.13 26.33 8.58
C VAL A 218 -6.69 25.73 7.30
N THR A 219 -6.10 26.09 6.14
CA THR A 219 -6.48 25.60 4.81
C THR A 219 -5.23 25.14 4.03
N PRO A 220 -5.34 24.45 2.89
CA PRO A 220 -4.17 24.09 2.09
C PRO A 220 -3.39 25.28 1.49
N VAL A 221 -3.93 26.48 1.54
CA VAL A 221 -3.35 27.65 0.85
C VAL A 221 -3.08 28.83 1.76
N GLY A 222 -3.17 28.63 3.06
CA GLY A 222 -2.98 29.63 4.09
C GLY A 222 -3.92 29.42 5.26
N TRP A 223 -4.09 30.43 6.09
CA TRP A 223 -4.88 30.34 7.31
C TRP A 223 -5.62 31.65 7.61
N TYR A 224 -6.74 31.54 8.31
CA TYR A 224 -7.51 32.66 8.84
C TYR A 224 -7.14 32.90 10.28
N GLU A 225 -6.65 34.09 10.60
CA GLU A 225 -6.41 34.52 11.97
C GLU A 225 -7.76 34.90 12.64
N GLN A 226 -8.04 34.26 13.78
CA GLN A 226 -9.23 34.61 14.56
C GLN A 226 -9.13 36.03 15.12
N PRO A 227 -10.04 36.92 14.78
CA PRO A 227 -10.06 38.27 15.33
C PRO A 227 -10.60 38.26 16.77
N LYS A 228 -10.29 39.30 17.56
CA LYS A 228 -10.85 39.47 18.91
C LYS A 228 -12.38 39.45 18.96
N ASN A 229 -13.05 39.87 17.91
CA ASN A 229 -14.47 39.66 17.73
C ASN A 229 -14.64 38.47 16.77
N VAL A 230 -14.76 37.26 17.32
CA VAL A 230 -14.90 36.02 16.59
C VAL A 230 -16.08 36.07 15.60
N ARG A 231 -17.16 36.77 15.94
CA ARG A 231 -18.36 36.93 15.08
C ARG A 231 -18.19 38.03 14.00
N ALA A 232 -16.94 38.47 13.74
CA ALA A 232 -16.67 39.43 12.67
C ALA A 232 -16.96 38.78 11.30
N LYS A 233 -17.57 39.53 10.38
CA LYS A 233 -17.95 39.07 9.04
C LYS A 233 -16.78 38.76 8.13
N THR A 234 -15.56 39.11 8.52
CA THR A 234 -14.35 38.83 7.75
C THR A 234 -13.20 38.62 8.71
N TRP A 235 -12.53 37.47 8.60
CA TRP A 235 -11.29 37.21 9.32
C TRP A 235 -10.10 37.55 8.42
N PRO A 236 -8.98 38.06 8.97
CA PRO A 236 -7.73 38.21 8.22
C PRO A 236 -7.26 36.89 7.65
N PHE A 237 -6.92 36.85 6.36
CA PHE A 237 -6.36 35.66 5.70
C PHE A 237 -4.87 35.85 5.43
N HIS A 238 -4.06 34.90 5.84
CA HIS A 238 -2.61 34.86 5.66
C HIS A 238 -2.23 33.78 4.65
N ALA A 239 -1.72 34.18 3.49
CA ALA A 239 -1.26 33.26 2.44
C ALA A 239 0.24 32.96 2.61
N ASP A 240 0.65 32.53 3.80
CA ASP A 240 2.05 32.33 4.16
C ASP A 240 2.63 31.03 3.61
N TYR A 241 1.79 30.12 3.17
CA TYR A 241 2.14 28.88 2.51
C TYR A 241 1.11 28.48 1.47
N ARG A 242 1.49 27.51 0.64
CA ARG A 242 0.61 26.82 -0.27
C ARG A 242 1.05 25.36 -0.37
N PHE A 243 0.21 24.46 0.10
CA PHE A 243 0.48 23.03 -0.01
C PHE A 243 0.30 22.57 -1.45
N ALA A 244 1.25 21.75 -1.93
CA ALA A 244 1.17 21.06 -3.21
C ALA A 244 1.56 19.59 -2.97
N ALA A 245 0.84 18.68 -3.59
CA ALA A 245 1.14 17.24 -3.48
C ALA A 245 2.57 16.93 -3.96
N ALA A 246 3.20 15.90 -3.37
CA ALA A 246 4.62 15.57 -3.60
C ALA A 246 4.98 15.30 -5.07
N LYS A 247 4.04 14.83 -5.88
CA LYS A 247 4.26 14.46 -7.29
C LYS A 247 3.34 15.18 -8.29
N GLN A 248 2.51 16.12 -7.82
CA GLN A 248 1.59 16.90 -8.67
C GLN A 248 1.27 18.28 -8.10
N GLN A 249 0.72 19.17 -8.96
CA GLN A 249 0.49 20.56 -8.61
C GLN A 249 -0.88 20.86 -7.95
N ALA A 250 -1.75 19.91 -7.77
CA ALA A 250 -3.08 20.15 -7.19
C ALA A 250 -3.02 19.94 -5.67
N GLY A 251 -3.25 20.99 -4.91
CA GLY A 251 -3.25 20.96 -3.46
C GLY A 251 -4.65 20.78 -2.89
N SER A 252 -5.11 19.53 -2.76
CA SER A 252 -6.21 19.19 -1.88
C SER A 252 -5.62 18.63 -0.59
N GLY A 253 -5.98 19.26 0.55
CA GLY A 253 -5.50 18.84 1.86
C GLY A 253 -6.34 17.72 2.46
N SER A 254 -5.82 17.08 3.49
CA SER A 254 -6.53 16.13 4.34
C SER A 254 -7.63 16.79 5.18
N HIS A 255 -8.53 15.99 5.72
CA HIS A 255 -9.51 16.38 6.73
C HIS A 255 -9.34 15.54 8.00
N PRO A 256 -8.91 16.13 9.11
CA PRO A 256 -8.46 17.51 9.27
C PRO A 256 -7.05 17.76 8.72
N ILE A 257 -6.71 19.05 8.56
CA ILE A 257 -5.35 19.55 8.63
C ILE A 257 -5.06 19.73 10.12
N LEU A 258 -3.95 19.19 10.61
CA LEU A 258 -3.64 19.20 12.03
C LEU A 258 -2.63 20.30 12.37
N VAL A 259 -2.83 20.96 13.52
CA VAL A 259 -1.93 21.98 14.07
C VAL A 259 -1.29 21.42 15.34
N HIS A 260 0.04 21.38 15.38
CA HIS A 260 0.79 20.80 16.49
C HIS A 260 2.24 21.27 16.47
N ASP A 261 2.84 21.49 17.63
CA ASP A 261 4.29 21.77 17.78
C ASP A 261 5.07 20.46 17.59
N VAL A 262 5.50 20.19 16.35
CA VAL A 262 6.07 18.91 15.93
C VAL A 262 7.53 18.74 16.38
N ASP A 263 8.31 19.84 16.40
CA ASP A 263 9.72 19.81 16.78
C ASP A 263 10.01 20.34 18.19
N GLU A 264 8.95 20.65 18.93
CA GLU A 264 9.02 21.14 20.32
C GLU A 264 9.78 22.48 20.44
N ASP A 265 9.72 23.32 19.40
CA ASP A 265 10.36 24.63 19.40
C ASP A 265 9.47 25.75 19.96
N GLY A 266 8.24 25.42 20.33
CA GLY A 266 7.25 26.31 20.92
C GLY A 266 6.41 27.05 19.89
N LEU A 267 6.49 26.72 18.63
CA LEU A 267 5.63 27.22 17.55
C LEU A 267 4.76 26.08 17.02
N ASN A 268 3.51 26.37 16.77
CA ASN A 268 2.64 25.39 16.16
C ASN A 268 2.91 25.24 14.68
N ASP A 269 3.15 24.03 14.24
CA ASP A 269 3.35 23.60 12.87
C ASP A 269 2.06 23.07 12.25
N ILE A 270 2.13 22.66 10.96
CA ILE A 270 1.00 22.11 10.24
C ILE A 270 1.35 20.71 9.72
N LEU A 271 0.53 19.72 10.05
CA LEU A 271 0.56 18.39 9.44
C LEU A 271 -0.55 18.31 8.39
N ILE A 272 -0.19 17.97 7.15
CA ILE A 272 -1.13 17.94 6.03
C ILE A 272 -0.86 16.75 5.10
N GLY A 273 -1.89 15.98 4.83
CA GLY A 273 -1.88 14.90 3.84
C GLY A 273 -2.44 15.35 2.49
N SER A 274 -2.02 14.72 1.40
CA SER A 274 -2.66 14.89 0.11
C SER A 274 -3.83 13.92 -0.01
N ALA A 275 -5.06 14.44 -0.04
CA ALA A 275 -6.26 13.62 -0.08
C ALA A 275 -6.42 12.82 -1.37
N HIS A 276 -5.98 13.37 -2.52
CA HIS A 276 -6.22 12.82 -3.87
C HIS A 276 -4.95 12.55 -4.67
N ALA A 277 -3.77 12.65 -4.04
CA ALA A 277 -2.48 12.46 -4.69
C ALA A 277 -1.46 11.93 -3.67
N TYR A 278 -0.17 11.98 -4.02
CA TYR A 278 0.91 11.54 -3.14
C TYR A 278 1.31 12.61 -2.14
N GLY A 279 1.59 12.16 -0.93
CA GLY A 279 2.35 12.90 0.05
C GLY A 279 1.63 13.15 1.37
N LEU A 280 2.42 13.05 2.40
CA LEU A 280 2.15 13.48 3.77
C LEU A 280 3.28 14.41 4.18
N ALA A 281 2.96 15.60 4.65
CA ALA A 281 3.94 16.63 4.93
C ALA A 281 3.75 17.27 6.30
N TRP A 282 4.85 17.71 6.84
CA TRP A 282 4.97 18.64 7.93
C TRP A 282 5.43 19.98 7.38
N LEU A 283 4.65 21.04 7.60
CA LEU A 283 4.99 22.40 7.29
C LEU A 283 5.49 23.06 8.58
N GLN A 284 6.81 23.10 8.73
CA GLN A 284 7.48 23.65 9.87
C GLN A 284 7.37 25.17 9.90
N GLN A 285 6.81 25.71 10.96
CA GLN A 285 6.70 27.16 11.15
C GLN A 285 8.05 27.77 11.55
N ARG A 286 8.37 28.93 10.98
CA ARG A 286 9.50 29.78 11.36
C ARG A 286 9.04 31.21 11.49
N VAL A 287 9.48 31.89 12.54
CA VAL A 287 9.18 33.30 12.78
C VAL A 287 10.48 34.09 12.80
N ASP A 288 10.61 35.07 11.92
CA ASP A 288 11.79 35.93 11.89
C ASP A 288 11.75 37.00 13.00
N ARG A 289 12.85 37.73 13.17
CA ARG A 289 12.97 38.78 14.19
C ARG A 289 12.01 39.97 14.04
N ARG A 290 11.29 40.04 12.88
CA ARG A 290 10.30 41.06 12.59
C ARG A 290 8.87 40.54 12.78
N GLY A 291 8.75 39.30 13.24
CA GLY A 291 7.46 38.59 13.42
C GLY A 291 6.85 38.03 12.13
N LYS A 292 7.61 37.99 11.03
CA LYS A 292 7.13 37.39 9.78
C LYS A 292 7.20 35.87 9.89
N ARG A 293 6.05 35.22 9.65
CA ARG A 293 5.92 33.75 9.56
C ARG A 293 6.26 33.24 8.16
N THR A 294 6.85 32.09 8.12
CA THR A 294 7.13 31.31 6.91
C THR A 294 7.03 29.82 7.27
N PHE A 295 6.71 28.99 6.29
CA PHE A 295 6.56 27.54 6.49
C PHE A 295 7.52 26.81 5.57
N GLU A 296 8.33 25.91 6.14
CA GLU A 296 9.23 25.03 5.41
C GLU A 296 8.59 23.64 5.29
N THR A 297 8.49 23.10 4.07
CA THR A 297 7.86 21.80 3.85
C THR A 297 8.86 20.68 4.06
N HIS A 298 8.58 19.78 5.00
CA HIS A 298 9.27 18.52 5.23
C HIS A 298 8.35 17.36 4.87
N TRP A 299 8.80 16.53 3.93
CA TRP A 299 8.00 15.38 3.52
C TRP A 299 8.19 14.22 4.50
N ILE A 300 7.08 13.77 5.11
CA ILE A 300 7.01 12.57 5.92
C ILE A 300 6.92 11.36 4.98
N GLU A 301 6.03 11.44 3.97
CA GLU A 301 5.87 10.42 2.94
C GLU A 301 5.74 11.06 1.56
N THR A 302 6.40 10.46 0.56
CA THR A 302 6.29 10.88 -0.85
C THR A 302 5.87 9.76 -1.78
N GLU A 303 5.92 8.51 -1.31
CA GLU A 303 5.66 7.31 -2.09
C GLU A 303 4.26 6.74 -1.87
N TYR A 304 3.55 7.21 -0.85
CA TYR A 304 2.19 6.81 -0.50
C TYR A 304 1.19 7.90 -0.87
N SER A 305 -0.03 7.50 -1.28
CA SER A 305 -1.06 8.39 -1.83
C SER A 305 -2.33 8.37 -0.99
N GLN A 306 -3.13 9.44 -1.12
CA GLN A 306 -4.49 9.53 -0.57
C GLN A 306 -4.55 9.49 0.96
N PHE A 307 -3.71 10.28 1.61
CA PHE A 307 -3.81 10.58 3.03
C PHE A 307 -5.00 11.53 3.27
N HIS A 308 -6.19 10.96 3.23
CA HIS A 308 -7.42 11.74 3.25
C HIS A 308 -7.77 12.25 4.64
N THR A 309 -7.47 11.47 5.68
CA THR A 309 -7.68 11.83 7.07
C THR A 309 -6.50 11.43 7.95
N MET A 310 -6.38 12.15 9.06
CA MET A 310 -5.32 11.97 10.06
C MET A 310 -5.86 12.27 11.45
N ALA A 311 -5.22 11.72 12.49
CA ALA A 311 -5.50 12.02 13.88
C ALA A 311 -4.22 12.03 14.72
N LEU A 312 -4.21 12.81 15.79
CA LEU A 312 -3.14 12.85 16.80
C LEU A 312 -3.62 12.21 18.10
N GLY A 313 -2.76 11.46 18.76
CA GLY A 313 -2.99 10.89 20.09
C GLY A 313 -1.77 10.14 20.59
N ASP A 314 -1.60 10.05 21.89
CA ASP A 314 -0.52 9.29 22.52
C ASP A 314 -0.83 7.79 22.41
N LEU A 315 -0.13 7.08 21.57
CA LEU A 315 -0.33 5.64 21.32
C LEU A 315 0.72 4.77 22.01
N ASN A 316 1.89 5.34 22.28
CA ASN A 316 2.99 4.61 22.89
C ASN A 316 3.09 4.83 24.42
N GLY A 317 2.30 5.74 24.98
CA GLY A 317 2.25 6.05 26.41
C GLY A 317 3.40 6.90 26.90
N ASP A 318 4.05 7.68 26.03
CA ASP A 318 5.16 8.54 26.37
C ASP A 318 4.74 9.99 26.73
N GLY A 319 3.46 10.28 26.62
CA GLY A 319 2.86 11.58 26.93
C GLY A 319 2.93 12.59 25.79
N LYS A 320 3.38 12.18 24.58
CA LYS A 320 3.42 13.00 23.37
C LYS A 320 2.39 12.49 22.36
N ALA A 321 2.02 13.37 21.44
CA ALA A 321 1.09 12.99 20.39
C ALA A 321 1.80 12.25 19.25
N ASP A 322 1.30 11.08 18.90
CA ASP A 322 1.63 10.32 17.69
C ASP A 322 0.64 10.64 16.58
N LEU A 323 1.05 10.47 15.33
CA LEU A 323 0.21 10.71 14.16
C LEU A 323 -0.32 9.39 13.59
N VAL A 324 -1.63 9.27 13.40
CA VAL A 324 -2.25 8.17 12.63
C VAL A 324 -2.73 8.70 11.29
N ALA A 325 -2.40 8.00 10.21
CA ALA A 325 -2.82 8.34 8.86
C ALA A 325 -2.93 7.08 7.97
N GLY A 326 -3.70 7.16 6.90
CA GLY A 326 -3.81 6.02 6.00
C GLY A 326 -4.54 6.32 4.69
N LYS A 327 -4.76 5.27 3.90
CA LYS A 327 -5.27 5.35 2.54
C LYS A 327 -6.74 5.05 2.43
N ARG A 328 -7.46 5.91 1.71
CA ARG A 328 -8.88 5.73 1.34
C ARG A 328 -9.03 4.67 0.24
N LEU A 329 -10.05 3.82 0.34
CA LEU A 329 -10.40 2.82 -0.68
C LEU A 329 -11.32 3.45 -1.74
N PHE A 330 -11.00 3.26 -3.02
CA PHE A 330 -11.82 3.72 -4.16
C PHE A 330 -12.23 5.20 -4.10
N ALA A 331 -11.34 6.08 -3.63
CA ALA A 331 -11.58 7.51 -3.72
C ALA A 331 -11.89 7.91 -5.17
N HIS A 332 -12.97 8.68 -5.36
CA HIS A 332 -13.50 9.06 -6.68
C HIS A 332 -13.62 7.87 -7.66
N HIS A 333 -14.24 6.77 -7.21
CA HIS A 333 -14.41 5.55 -8.03
C HIS A 333 -13.09 4.96 -8.53
N GLY A 334 -12.00 5.13 -7.77
CA GLY A 334 -10.68 4.66 -8.13
C GLY A 334 -9.98 5.46 -9.24
N THR A 335 -10.44 6.69 -9.53
CA THR A 335 -9.83 7.54 -10.56
C THR A 335 -8.70 8.42 -10.02
N ASP A 336 -8.56 8.53 -8.72
CA ASP A 336 -7.49 9.29 -8.10
C ASP A 336 -6.11 8.66 -8.34
N ILE A 337 -5.10 9.50 -8.33
CA ILE A 337 -3.73 9.06 -8.53
C ILE A 337 -3.31 8.15 -7.38
N GLY A 338 -2.81 6.96 -7.75
CA GLY A 338 -2.46 5.92 -6.79
C GLY A 338 -3.66 5.14 -6.24
N ALA A 339 -4.89 5.34 -6.72
CA ALA A 339 -6.07 4.64 -6.22
C ALA A 339 -5.94 3.10 -6.27
N GLY A 340 -5.26 2.56 -7.28
CA GLY A 340 -4.99 1.13 -7.43
C GLY A 340 -3.85 0.57 -6.58
N GLU A 341 -3.18 1.40 -5.80
CA GLU A 341 -2.07 0.97 -4.94
C GLU A 341 -2.55 0.31 -3.65
N PRO A 342 -1.68 -0.44 -2.95
CA PRO A 342 -1.99 -1.08 -1.68
C PRO A 342 -2.61 -0.13 -0.66
N LEU A 343 -3.58 -0.63 0.11
CA LEU A 343 -4.18 0.08 1.24
C LEU A 343 -3.29 -0.04 2.46
N TYR A 344 -3.28 1.00 3.27
CA TYR A 344 -2.49 1.04 4.50
C TYR A 344 -3.15 1.94 5.55
N ALA A 345 -2.85 1.64 6.80
CA ALA A 345 -3.00 2.50 7.96
C ALA A 345 -1.68 2.47 8.73
N PHE A 346 -1.09 3.62 8.95
CA PHE A 346 0.18 3.80 9.64
C PHE A 346 -0.03 4.67 10.88
N TRP A 347 0.84 4.49 11.88
CA TRP A 347 1.04 5.50 12.89
C TRP A 347 2.52 5.88 12.94
N TYR A 348 2.80 7.09 13.37
CA TYR A 348 4.13 7.67 13.40
C TYR A 348 4.40 8.18 14.81
N ASP A 349 5.42 7.63 15.46
CA ASP A 349 6.02 8.19 16.68
C ASP A 349 6.73 9.49 16.31
N ILE A 350 6.34 10.59 16.95
CA ILE A 350 6.88 11.94 16.69
C ILE A 350 7.84 12.31 17.80
N GLN A 351 9.11 12.45 17.49
CA GLN A 351 10.15 12.81 18.43
C GLN A 351 11.00 13.98 17.91
N GLY A 352 10.70 15.21 18.33
CA GLY A 352 11.47 16.40 17.98
C GLY A 352 11.66 16.59 16.47
N GLY A 353 10.57 16.54 15.70
CA GLY A 353 10.56 16.69 14.25
C GLY A 353 10.99 15.45 13.46
N LYS A 354 11.12 14.30 14.10
CA LYS A 354 11.37 13.01 13.45
C LYS A 354 10.14 12.13 13.53
N PHE A 355 9.84 11.44 12.45
CA PHE A 355 8.70 10.54 12.32
C PHE A 355 9.18 9.11 12.15
N GLU A 356 8.93 8.27 13.15
CA GLU A 356 9.17 6.83 13.04
C GLU A 356 7.86 6.13 12.66
N ARG A 357 7.83 5.54 11.45
CA ARG A 357 6.61 4.92 10.93
C ARG A 357 6.43 3.50 11.44
N HIS A 358 5.24 3.21 11.96
CA HIS A 358 4.76 1.92 12.38
C HIS A 358 3.51 1.54 11.60
N ILE A 359 3.22 0.24 11.53
CA ILE A 359 2.11 -0.27 10.73
C ILE A 359 0.97 -0.74 11.63
N LEU A 360 -0.19 -0.14 11.46
CA LEU A 360 -1.44 -0.69 11.98
C LEU A 360 -2.01 -1.75 11.03
N SER A 361 -2.00 -1.47 9.73
CA SER A 361 -2.45 -2.41 8.70
C SER A 361 -1.79 -2.10 7.37
N PHE A 362 -1.49 -3.13 6.60
CA PHE A 362 -1.01 -3.00 5.23
C PHE A 362 -1.61 -4.11 4.37
N ASN A 363 -2.31 -3.70 3.32
CA ASN A 363 -2.98 -4.60 2.39
C ASN A 363 -2.22 -4.64 1.08
N HIS A 364 -1.57 -5.76 0.82
CA HIS A 364 -0.71 -5.95 -0.34
C HIS A 364 -1.44 -6.07 -1.69
N LEU A 365 -2.77 -6.08 -1.69
CA LEU A 365 -3.53 -6.21 -2.93
C LEU A 365 -3.61 -4.87 -3.65
N PRO A 366 -3.14 -4.79 -4.90
CA PRO A 366 -3.48 -3.65 -5.74
C PRO A 366 -4.99 -3.69 -6.01
N HIS A 367 -5.67 -2.59 -5.73
CA HIS A 367 -7.07 -2.40 -6.08
C HIS A 367 -7.12 -1.69 -7.43
N TYR A 368 -7.49 -2.43 -8.48
CA TYR A 368 -7.59 -1.86 -9.81
C TYR A 368 -8.88 -1.05 -9.96
N PRO A 369 -8.79 0.23 -10.38
CA PRO A 369 -9.96 1.00 -10.73
C PRO A 369 -10.74 0.29 -11.85
N GLY A 370 -12.03 0.09 -11.66
CA GLY A 370 -12.93 -0.52 -12.64
C GLY A 370 -13.18 -2.03 -12.50
N GLU A 371 -12.42 -2.75 -11.68
CA GLU A 371 -12.70 -4.16 -11.36
C GLU A 371 -13.44 -4.30 -10.02
N MET A 372 -14.65 -3.76 -9.93
CA MET A 372 -15.56 -4.05 -8.80
C MET A 372 -15.97 -5.53 -8.72
N GLN A 373 -15.46 -6.37 -9.61
CA GLN A 373 -15.72 -7.81 -9.67
C GLN A 373 -14.65 -8.67 -9.01
N ASN A 374 -13.51 -8.07 -8.58
CA ASN A 374 -12.51 -8.83 -7.86
C ASN A 374 -12.81 -8.85 -6.37
N PRO A 375 -12.68 -10.01 -5.71
CA PRO A 375 -12.92 -10.15 -4.30
C PRO A 375 -12.11 -9.16 -3.45
N VAL A 376 -12.79 -8.14 -2.89
CA VAL A 376 -12.22 -7.44 -1.76
C VAL A 376 -12.11 -8.48 -0.64
N PRO A 377 -10.94 -8.80 -0.12
CA PRO A 377 -10.83 -9.78 0.97
C PRO A 377 -11.76 -9.40 2.12
N ASN A 378 -12.28 -10.38 2.83
CA ASN A 378 -13.15 -10.15 4.01
C ASN A 378 -12.48 -9.32 5.12
N TYR A 379 -11.23 -8.96 4.94
CA TYR A 379 -10.44 -8.15 5.84
C TYR A 379 -9.61 -7.14 5.05
N VAL A 380 -10.16 -5.96 4.85
CA VAL A 380 -9.51 -4.85 4.15
C VAL A 380 -9.62 -3.61 5.02
N VAL A 381 -8.55 -3.21 5.66
CA VAL A 381 -8.51 -1.94 6.36
C VAL A 381 -8.28 -0.84 5.33
N SER A 382 -9.23 0.08 5.26
CA SER A 382 -9.09 1.34 4.53
C SER A 382 -9.42 2.48 5.47
N VAL A 383 -8.66 3.55 5.39
CA VAL A 383 -8.93 4.74 6.17
C VAL A 383 -9.94 5.59 5.40
N GLY A 384 -11.10 5.86 5.99
CA GLY A 384 -12.13 6.70 5.39
C GLY A 384 -11.89 8.19 5.64
N MET A 385 -12.89 8.85 6.23
CA MET A 385 -12.89 10.29 6.44
C MET A 385 -12.59 10.71 7.87
N LYS A 386 -12.57 9.76 8.82
CA LYS A 386 -12.26 10.01 10.22
C LYS A 386 -11.54 8.84 10.87
N ILE A 387 -10.56 9.17 11.68
CA ILE A 387 -9.88 8.27 12.62
C ILE A 387 -10.22 8.75 14.02
N ASN A 388 -10.63 7.83 14.91
CA ASN A 388 -10.80 8.14 16.32
C ASN A 388 -9.70 7.43 17.12
N ILE A 389 -9.14 8.15 18.09
CA ILE A 389 -8.14 7.64 19.03
C ILE A 389 -8.75 7.78 20.43
N LYS A 390 -9.18 6.66 21.03
CA LYS A 390 -9.87 6.59 22.31
C LYS A 390 -9.55 5.27 23.00
N ASP A 391 -9.60 5.22 24.32
CA ASP A 391 -9.51 3.98 25.10
C ASP A 391 -10.86 3.25 25.04
N MET A 392 -10.97 2.25 24.15
CA MET A 392 -12.23 1.53 23.88
C MET A 392 -12.51 0.39 24.85
N ASN A 393 -11.54 0.01 25.67
CA ASN A 393 -11.63 -1.12 26.59
C ASN A 393 -11.35 -0.74 28.05
N ALA A 394 -11.23 0.55 28.33
CA ALA A 394 -10.96 1.13 29.64
C ALA A 394 -9.66 0.59 30.31
N ASP A 395 -8.65 0.27 29.50
CA ASP A 395 -7.36 -0.25 30.00
C ASP A 395 -6.29 0.85 30.20
N GLY A 396 -6.64 2.10 29.96
CA GLY A 396 -5.79 3.27 30.12
C GLY A 396 -4.87 3.56 28.93
N ARG A 397 -5.05 2.87 27.80
CA ARG A 397 -4.30 3.08 26.56
C ARG A 397 -5.25 3.49 25.44
N ASN A 398 -4.79 4.38 24.60
CA ASN A 398 -5.56 4.78 23.43
C ASN A 398 -5.55 3.68 22.36
N ASP A 399 -6.74 3.24 21.95
CA ASP A 399 -7.01 2.39 20.80
C ASP A 399 -7.27 3.23 19.57
N VAL A 400 -7.28 2.62 18.37
CA VAL A 400 -7.55 3.32 17.13
C VAL A 400 -8.79 2.74 16.45
N VAL A 401 -9.80 3.57 16.21
CA VAL A 401 -11.03 3.20 15.48
C VAL A 401 -10.95 3.75 14.07
N ILE A 402 -11.06 2.88 13.09
CA ILE A 402 -10.99 3.21 11.66
C ILE A 402 -12.25 2.68 10.97
N ALA A 403 -12.99 3.58 10.32
CA ALA A 403 -14.06 3.25 9.41
C ALA A 403 -13.67 3.62 7.98
N GLY A 404 -14.05 2.78 7.02
CA GLY A 404 -13.82 3.02 5.61
C GLY A 404 -14.61 2.03 4.77
N LYS A 405 -14.59 2.17 3.44
CA LYS A 405 -15.29 1.26 2.52
C LYS A 405 -14.89 -0.22 2.69
N GLY A 406 -13.75 -0.50 3.31
CA GLY A 406 -13.30 -1.85 3.67
C GLY A 406 -13.90 -2.41 4.96
N GLY A 407 -14.58 -1.59 5.75
CA GLY A 407 -15.23 -1.96 7.02
C GLY A 407 -14.87 -1.06 8.18
N LEU A 408 -15.43 -1.40 9.33
CA LEU A 408 -15.20 -0.79 10.63
C LEU A 408 -14.28 -1.68 11.46
N TYR A 409 -13.22 -1.09 12.02
CA TYR A 409 -12.20 -1.80 12.78
C TYR A 409 -11.86 -1.04 14.06
N VAL A 410 -11.63 -1.79 15.14
CA VAL A 410 -10.95 -1.32 16.35
C VAL A 410 -9.57 -1.98 16.42
N PHE A 411 -8.52 -1.18 16.55
CA PHE A 411 -7.16 -1.63 16.81
C PHE A 411 -6.88 -1.46 18.30
N TYR A 412 -7.00 -2.55 19.07
CA TYR A 412 -6.71 -2.53 20.49
C TYR A 412 -5.23 -2.42 20.76
N ASN A 413 -4.86 -1.45 21.58
CA ASN A 413 -3.49 -1.14 21.98
C ASN A 413 -3.08 -1.98 23.18
N HIS A 414 -2.17 -2.93 23.02
CA HIS A 414 -1.64 -3.75 24.12
C HIS A 414 -0.42 -3.15 24.82
N GLY A 415 -0.04 -1.94 24.44
CA GLY A 415 1.15 -1.27 24.97
C GLY A 415 2.43 -1.98 24.58
N ASN A 416 3.50 -1.59 25.25
CA ASN A 416 4.80 -2.23 25.12
C ASN A 416 4.88 -3.45 26.04
N PRO A 417 5.16 -4.66 25.55
CA PRO A 417 5.44 -5.77 26.43
C PRO A 417 6.68 -5.45 27.26
N SER A 418 6.53 -5.36 28.59
CA SER A 418 7.61 -5.06 29.50
C SER A 418 8.75 -6.06 29.28
N THR A 419 9.93 -5.55 29.01
CA THR A 419 11.14 -6.31 28.72
C THR A 419 11.74 -6.87 30.01
N ALA A 420 11.29 -8.02 30.41
CA ALA A 420 12.11 -8.92 31.24
C ALA A 420 12.84 -9.88 30.30
N GLY A 421 13.99 -9.46 29.74
CA GLY A 421 14.85 -10.31 28.93
C GLY A 421 15.47 -9.59 27.75
N VAL A 422 16.76 -9.46 27.76
CA VAL A 422 17.72 -8.95 26.78
C VAL A 422 17.17 -8.78 25.37
N ARG A 423 16.88 -7.53 24.98
CA ARG A 423 16.60 -7.16 23.58
C ARG A 423 17.91 -6.84 22.86
N LYS A 424 18.20 -7.58 21.80
CA LYS A 424 19.08 -7.10 20.74
C LYS A 424 18.40 -5.91 20.05
N LYS A 425 19.19 -4.88 19.76
CA LYS A 425 18.80 -3.72 18.95
C LYS A 425 18.18 -4.23 17.66
N LEU A 426 16.91 -3.92 17.41
CA LEU A 426 16.28 -4.17 16.13
C LEU A 426 17.02 -3.35 15.07
N PRO A 427 17.34 -3.88 13.88
CA PRO A 427 17.69 -3.04 12.76
C PRO A 427 16.49 -2.15 12.46
N ALA A 428 16.76 -0.95 11.98
CA ALA A 428 15.70 -0.05 11.50
C ALA A 428 14.74 -0.87 10.64
N HIS A 429 13.44 -0.78 10.97
CA HIS A 429 12.37 -1.59 10.37
C HIS A 429 12.59 -1.78 8.88
N GLY A 430 12.54 -3.01 8.42
CA GLY A 430 12.56 -3.28 7.00
C GLY A 430 11.50 -2.39 6.35
N THR A 431 11.94 -1.45 5.55
CA THR A 431 11.03 -0.60 4.80
C THR A 431 10.11 -1.51 4.02
N TYR A 432 8.80 -1.43 4.28
CA TYR A 432 7.84 -2.08 3.40
C TYR A 432 8.10 -1.61 1.99
N PRO A 433 8.10 -2.54 1.03
CA PRO A 433 8.30 -2.15 -0.34
C PRO A 433 7.24 -1.10 -0.71
N THR A 434 7.68 0.00 -1.28
CA THR A 434 6.78 0.93 -1.95
C THR A 434 6.03 0.18 -3.07
N TRP A 435 4.89 0.68 -3.56
CA TRP A 435 4.20 0.05 -4.70
C TRP A 435 5.15 -0.15 -5.90
N ARG A 436 6.16 0.73 -6.09
CA ARG A 436 7.20 0.58 -7.10
C ARG A 436 8.11 -0.61 -6.83
N GLU A 437 8.28 -1.00 -5.58
CA GLU A 437 8.97 -2.23 -5.22
C GLU A 437 8.05 -3.43 -5.40
N TRP A 438 6.72 -3.28 -5.20
CA TRP A 438 5.73 -4.30 -5.52
C TRP A 438 5.64 -4.57 -7.02
N SER A 439 5.79 -3.58 -7.89
CA SER A 439 5.84 -3.77 -9.33
C SER A 439 7.02 -4.63 -9.81
N ARG A 440 8.01 -4.87 -8.93
CA ARG A 440 9.12 -5.79 -9.17
C ARG A 440 8.82 -7.24 -8.77
N TYR A 441 7.68 -7.48 -8.14
CA TYR A 441 7.26 -8.83 -7.81
C TYR A 441 6.67 -9.51 -9.04
N LYS A 442 7.10 -10.75 -9.25
CA LYS A 442 6.56 -11.65 -10.26
C LYS A 442 5.52 -12.53 -9.60
N THR A 443 4.36 -12.70 -10.24
CA THR A 443 3.37 -13.66 -9.75
C THR A 443 3.88 -15.09 -9.91
N LEU A 444 3.74 -15.90 -8.87
CA LEU A 444 3.97 -17.34 -8.91
C LEU A 444 2.68 -18.13 -9.12
N PHE A 445 1.54 -17.48 -8.96
CA PHE A 445 0.22 -18.07 -9.16
C PHE A 445 -0.68 -17.09 -9.91
N ASN A 446 -1.18 -17.51 -11.06
CA ASN A 446 -1.96 -16.67 -11.98
C ASN A 446 -3.46 -16.61 -11.66
N GLY A 447 -3.93 -17.29 -10.60
CA GLY A 447 -5.35 -17.38 -10.24
C GLY A 447 -6.21 -18.24 -11.15
N LYS A 448 -5.67 -18.83 -12.23
CA LYS A 448 -6.41 -19.59 -13.24
C LYS A 448 -6.11 -21.09 -13.23
N ASP A 449 -4.83 -21.42 -13.14
CA ASP A 449 -4.34 -22.80 -13.18
C ASP A 449 -3.01 -22.93 -12.42
N LEU A 450 -2.45 -24.14 -12.39
CA LEU A 450 -1.19 -24.44 -11.74
C LEU A 450 0.03 -24.30 -12.66
N SER A 451 -0.05 -23.51 -13.73
CA SER A 451 1.10 -23.21 -14.59
C SER A 451 2.26 -22.63 -13.77
N GLY A 452 3.47 -23.10 -14.01
CA GLY A 452 4.66 -22.76 -13.21
C GLY A 452 4.83 -23.59 -11.93
N TRP A 453 3.92 -24.55 -11.67
CA TRP A 453 3.99 -25.50 -10.57
C TRP A 453 4.04 -26.95 -11.05
N LYS A 454 4.86 -27.74 -10.40
CA LYS A 454 4.93 -29.21 -10.61
C LYS A 454 3.93 -29.89 -9.69
N VAL A 455 2.82 -30.31 -10.26
CA VAL A 455 1.83 -31.14 -9.56
C VAL A 455 2.39 -32.55 -9.40
N PRO A 456 2.31 -33.18 -8.21
CA PRO A 456 2.83 -34.52 -7.99
C PRO A 456 2.19 -35.56 -8.92
N ALA A 457 3.00 -36.44 -9.51
CA ALA A 457 2.47 -37.50 -10.38
C ALA A 457 1.55 -38.45 -9.60
N GLY A 458 0.30 -38.60 -10.07
CA GLY A 458 -0.72 -39.37 -9.37
C GLY A 458 -1.46 -38.60 -8.29
N ASP A 459 -1.38 -37.29 -8.28
CA ASP A 459 -2.16 -36.43 -7.41
C ASP A 459 -3.66 -36.54 -7.63
N ASN A 460 -4.08 -36.82 -8.86
CA ASN A 460 -5.47 -37.00 -9.28
C ASN A 460 -6.39 -35.79 -9.02
N GLY A 461 -5.82 -34.58 -9.10
CA GLY A 461 -6.58 -33.33 -9.02
C GLY A 461 -6.93 -32.89 -7.58
N HIS A 462 -6.19 -33.36 -6.60
CA HIS A 462 -6.33 -32.90 -5.21
C HIS A 462 -5.68 -31.53 -5.00
N TRP A 463 -4.53 -31.25 -5.64
CA TRP A 463 -4.06 -29.90 -5.88
C TRP A 463 -4.80 -29.31 -7.07
N LYS A 464 -5.63 -28.31 -6.87
CA LYS A 464 -6.47 -27.71 -7.91
C LYS A 464 -6.64 -26.22 -7.70
N VAL A 465 -7.13 -25.55 -8.71
CA VAL A 465 -7.54 -24.14 -8.59
C VAL A 465 -9.08 -24.10 -8.54
N VAL A 466 -9.60 -23.41 -7.52
CA VAL A 466 -11.03 -23.19 -7.32
C VAL A 466 -11.20 -21.70 -6.97
N ASP A 467 -12.01 -21.00 -7.73
CA ASP A 467 -12.32 -19.58 -7.49
C ASP A 467 -11.08 -18.69 -7.28
N GLY A 468 -10.08 -18.86 -8.14
CA GLY A 468 -8.87 -18.04 -8.10
C GLY A 468 -7.88 -18.40 -6.98
N VAL A 469 -8.07 -19.49 -6.24
CA VAL A 469 -7.18 -19.94 -5.18
C VAL A 469 -6.66 -21.35 -5.43
N ILE A 470 -5.43 -21.63 -5.02
CA ILE A 470 -4.92 -23.01 -4.95
C ILE A 470 -5.63 -23.68 -3.77
N ASP A 471 -6.40 -24.72 -4.04
CA ASP A 471 -7.16 -25.48 -3.07
C ASP A 471 -6.55 -26.87 -2.87
N TYR A 472 -6.32 -27.27 -1.62
CA TYR A 472 -5.81 -28.57 -1.28
C TYR A 472 -6.63 -29.24 -0.17
N ASP A 473 -6.92 -30.54 -0.35
CA ASP A 473 -7.76 -31.33 0.53
C ASP A 473 -7.02 -32.48 1.28
N ALA A 474 -5.69 -32.50 1.18
CA ALA A 474 -4.82 -33.51 1.79
C ALA A 474 -5.09 -34.96 1.35
N MET A 475 -5.75 -35.17 0.19
CA MET A 475 -6.15 -36.49 -0.30
C MET A 475 -5.29 -37.00 -1.47
N SER A 476 -4.23 -36.30 -1.84
CA SER A 476 -3.36 -36.68 -2.97
C SER A 476 -2.98 -38.16 -2.93
N GLU A 477 -3.15 -38.84 -4.07
CA GLU A 477 -2.83 -40.25 -4.24
C GLU A 477 -1.41 -40.50 -4.76
N ALA A 478 -0.61 -39.44 -4.93
CA ALA A 478 0.77 -39.58 -5.39
C ALA A 478 1.57 -40.56 -4.50
N THR A 479 2.39 -41.35 -5.12
CA THR A 479 3.20 -42.40 -4.43
C THR A 479 4.53 -41.89 -3.88
N GLY A 480 4.99 -40.71 -4.36
CA GLY A 480 6.21 -40.02 -3.89
C GLY A 480 5.89 -38.83 -3.01
N SER A 481 6.67 -37.75 -3.18
CA SER A 481 6.34 -36.45 -2.57
C SER A 481 4.97 -35.97 -3.07
N LYS A 482 4.15 -35.53 -2.13
CA LYS A 482 2.80 -35.01 -2.42
C LYS A 482 2.74 -33.48 -2.40
N ASN A 483 3.90 -32.83 -2.29
CA ASN A 483 4.02 -31.39 -2.21
C ASN A 483 3.84 -30.74 -3.60
N LEU A 484 3.28 -29.54 -3.63
CA LEU A 484 3.24 -28.71 -4.81
C LEU A 484 4.52 -27.87 -4.88
N VAL A 485 5.24 -27.88 -6.01
CA VAL A 485 6.60 -27.36 -6.12
C VAL A 485 6.69 -26.40 -7.30
N THR A 486 7.28 -25.19 -7.15
CA THR A 486 7.53 -24.33 -8.30
C THR A 486 8.49 -24.97 -9.31
N GLU A 487 8.26 -24.76 -10.60
CA GLU A 487 9.17 -25.20 -11.66
C GLU A 487 10.51 -24.47 -11.59
N ALA A 488 10.46 -23.19 -11.28
CA ALA A 488 11.62 -22.32 -11.13
C ALA A 488 12.28 -22.44 -9.75
N SER A 489 13.56 -22.08 -9.69
CA SER A 489 14.38 -22.03 -8.49
C SER A 489 14.84 -20.60 -8.21
N TYR A 490 14.84 -20.20 -6.95
CA TYR A 490 15.11 -18.86 -6.46
C TYR A 490 16.33 -18.82 -5.54
N GLY A 491 17.13 -17.75 -5.63
CA GLY A 491 18.29 -17.47 -4.77
C GLY A 491 17.88 -16.63 -3.57
N ASP A 492 18.33 -15.37 -3.52
CA ASP A 492 17.86 -14.38 -2.55
C ASP A 492 16.57 -13.75 -3.07
N TYR A 493 15.55 -13.67 -2.22
CA TYR A 493 14.23 -13.17 -2.65
C TYR A 493 13.41 -12.62 -1.48
N ALA A 494 12.42 -11.81 -1.85
CA ALA A 494 11.26 -11.51 -1.03
C ALA A 494 10.06 -12.27 -1.62
N LEU A 495 9.37 -13.04 -0.80
CA LEU A 495 8.18 -13.83 -1.15
C LEU A 495 7.00 -13.33 -0.36
N HIS A 496 5.92 -13.03 -1.05
CA HIS A 496 4.61 -12.79 -0.46
C HIS A 496 3.69 -13.98 -0.74
N ILE A 497 2.93 -14.42 0.27
CA ILE A 497 1.98 -15.51 0.15
C ILE A 497 0.83 -15.34 1.14
N GLU A 498 -0.39 -15.50 0.63
CA GLU A 498 -1.56 -15.60 1.49
C GLU A 498 -2.05 -17.04 1.59
N TRP A 499 -2.46 -17.43 2.80
CA TRP A 499 -2.95 -18.76 3.08
C TRP A 499 -4.05 -18.77 4.15
N ARG A 500 -4.89 -19.82 4.13
CA ARG A 500 -5.83 -20.12 5.21
C ARG A 500 -6.10 -21.61 5.34
N PHE A 501 -6.31 -22.09 6.55
CA PHE A 501 -6.94 -23.39 6.73
C PHE A 501 -8.45 -23.25 6.53
N LYS A 502 -9.02 -24.04 5.61
CA LYS A 502 -10.49 -24.05 5.36
C LYS A 502 -11.26 -24.57 6.56
N ARG A 503 -10.70 -25.57 7.20
CA ARG A 503 -11.17 -26.27 8.40
C ARG A 503 -10.05 -27.05 9.03
N THR A 504 -10.29 -27.62 10.19
CA THR A 504 -9.35 -28.51 10.87
C THR A 504 -9.90 -29.93 11.00
N SER A 505 -9.03 -30.88 11.34
CA SER A 505 -9.39 -32.29 11.58
C SER A 505 -9.79 -32.58 13.02
N GLY A 506 -10.05 -31.56 13.85
CA GLY A 506 -10.44 -31.63 15.25
C GLY A 506 -9.51 -30.85 16.18
N LEU A 507 -9.60 -31.08 17.48
CA LEU A 507 -8.70 -30.50 18.47
C LEU A 507 -7.56 -31.47 18.80
N TYR A 508 -6.39 -30.90 19.03
CA TYR A 508 -5.20 -31.63 19.38
C TYR A 508 -4.41 -30.92 20.48
N ASN A 509 -3.83 -31.68 21.41
CA ASN A 509 -3.07 -31.10 22.52
C ASN A 509 -1.63 -30.81 22.09
N MET A 510 -1.31 -29.57 21.79
CA MET A 510 -0.01 -29.10 21.33
C MET A 510 0.81 -28.48 22.45
N PRO A 511 2.15 -28.70 22.47
CA PRO A 511 3.00 -28.10 23.47
C PRO A 511 3.06 -26.59 23.30
N THR A 512 3.16 -25.87 24.40
CA THR A 512 3.50 -24.45 24.39
C THR A 512 5.01 -24.33 24.25
N ILE A 513 5.46 -23.68 23.18
CA ILE A 513 6.86 -23.35 22.91
C ILE A 513 7.11 -21.95 23.44
N LEU A 514 8.18 -21.79 24.23
CA LEU A 514 8.59 -20.49 24.76
C LEU A 514 9.49 -19.74 23.75
N PRO A 515 9.65 -18.42 23.88
CA PRO A 515 10.46 -17.62 22.95
C PRO A 515 11.93 -18.08 22.83
N ASP A 516 12.47 -18.74 23.84
CA ASP A 516 13.82 -19.36 23.80
C ASP A 516 13.87 -20.71 23.06
N GLY A 517 12.72 -21.17 22.52
CA GLY A 517 12.58 -22.45 21.83
C GLY A 517 12.42 -23.65 22.73
N SER A 518 12.40 -23.47 24.04
CA SER A 518 12.13 -24.54 25.01
C SER A 518 10.64 -24.85 25.10
N LEU A 519 10.29 -25.99 25.68
CA LEU A 519 8.90 -26.35 25.96
C LEU A 519 8.49 -25.86 27.34
N LYS A 520 7.35 -25.23 27.47
CA LYS A 520 6.79 -24.83 28.77
C LYS A 520 6.46 -26.07 29.59
N THR A 521 6.95 -26.11 30.83
CA THR A 521 6.68 -27.20 31.76
C THR A 521 5.97 -26.70 33.03
N ASP A 522 5.24 -27.57 33.66
CA ASP A 522 4.72 -27.35 35.01
C ASP A 522 5.82 -27.47 36.08
N GLU A 523 5.48 -27.28 37.34
CA GLU A 523 6.39 -27.38 38.48
C GLU A 523 7.03 -28.77 38.66
N ASN A 524 6.44 -29.81 38.07
CA ASN A 524 6.95 -31.17 38.05
C ASN A 524 7.76 -31.52 36.80
N GLY A 525 8.06 -30.54 35.94
CA GLY A 525 8.79 -30.74 34.69
C GLY A 525 7.99 -31.38 33.57
N LYS A 526 6.68 -31.52 33.70
CA LYS A 526 5.81 -32.08 32.66
C LYS A 526 5.43 -31.01 31.67
N VAL A 527 5.57 -31.29 30.37
CA VAL A 527 5.23 -30.36 29.29
C VAL A 527 3.76 -29.97 29.34
N ILE A 528 3.51 -28.67 29.41
CA ILE A 528 2.17 -28.10 29.33
C ILE A 528 1.72 -28.14 27.88
N LYS A 529 0.54 -28.70 27.64
CA LYS A 529 -0.09 -28.82 26.34
C LYS A 529 -1.45 -28.11 26.33
N THR A 530 -1.71 -27.37 25.26
CA THR A 530 -2.97 -26.63 25.08
C THR A 530 -3.79 -27.28 23.96
N PRO A 531 -5.10 -27.51 24.14
CA PRO A 531 -5.98 -27.94 23.04
C PRO A 531 -6.04 -26.85 21.99
N THR A 532 -5.67 -27.19 20.75
CA THR A 532 -5.68 -26.29 19.60
C THR A 532 -6.36 -26.94 18.42
N PRO A 533 -6.93 -26.17 17.49
CA PRO A 533 -7.39 -26.69 16.21
C PRO A 533 -6.26 -27.48 15.54
N ASN A 534 -6.61 -28.60 14.92
CA ASN A 534 -5.61 -29.51 14.37
C ASN A 534 -5.49 -29.30 12.85
N ALA A 535 -4.49 -28.53 12.44
CA ALA A 535 -4.13 -28.29 11.05
C ALA A 535 -2.62 -28.04 10.98
N ASP A 536 -2.01 -28.49 9.89
CA ASP A 536 -0.57 -28.36 9.66
C ASP A 536 -0.30 -28.35 8.15
N SER A 537 0.59 -27.45 7.74
CA SER A 537 1.18 -27.34 6.42
C SER A 537 2.50 -26.59 6.53
N GLY A 538 3.08 -26.17 5.42
CA GLY A 538 4.31 -25.38 5.46
C GLY A 538 4.74 -24.88 4.10
N ILE A 539 5.67 -23.94 4.13
CA ILE A 539 6.36 -23.43 2.96
C ILE A 539 7.83 -23.84 3.09
N PHE A 540 8.37 -24.57 2.12
CA PHE A 540 9.80 -24.87 2.11
C PHE A 540 10.51 -23.82 1.26
N LEU A 541 11.44 -23.14 1.87
CA LEU A 541 12.28 -22.15 1.20
C LEU A 541 13.42 -22.89 0.49
N ARG A 542 13.66 -22.58 -0.79
CA ARG A 542 14.70 -23.24 -1.61
C ARG A 542 14.63 -24.77 -1.60
N GLY A 543 13.41 -25.32 -1.50
CA GLY A 543 13.11 -26.74 -1.73
C GLY A 543 13.57 -27.73 -0.66
N THR A 544 14.01 -27.29 0.49
CA THR A 544 14.51 -28.18 1.56
C THR A 544 13.63 -28.15 2.79
N GLY A 545 13.40 -29.32 3.41
CA GLY A 545 12.70 -29.41 4.70
C GLY A 545 13.41 -28.76 5.87
N ARG A 546 14.74 -28.45 5.73
CA ARG A 546 15.48 -27.72 6.75
C ARG A 546 14.96 -26.28 6.90
N SER A 547 14.48 -25.67 5.82
CA SER A 547 13.93 -24.31 5.76
C SER A 547 12.41 -24.29 5.76
N GLN A 548 11.76 -25.30 6.31
CA GLN A 548 10.31 -25.32 6.44
C GLN A 548 9.84 -24.23 7.39
N VAL A 549 9.01 -23.35 6.88
CA VAL A 549 8.19 -22.40 7.61
C VAL A 549 6.89 -23.10 7.93
N ASN A 550 6.63 -23.39 9.20
CA ASN A 550 5.40 -24.07 9.59
C ASN A 550 4.19 -23.13 9.50
N LEU A 551 3.12 -23.65 8.88
CA LEU A 551 1.79 -23.06 8.89
C LEU A 551 0.92 -24.01 9.71
N TRP A 552 0.50 -23.58 10.90
CA TRP A 552 -0.22 -24.45 11.84
C TRP A 552 -1.02 -23.65 12.88
N CYS A 553 -1.81 -24.34 13.66
CA CYS A 553 -2.60 -23.75 14.75
C CYS A 553 -1.95 -23.93 16.12
N TRP A 554 -0.65 -24.11 16.21
CA TRP A 554 0.03 -24.29 17.49
C TRP A 554 0.06 -22.96 18.29
N PRO A 555 0.14 -23.05 19.65
CA PRO A 555 0.15 -21.83 20.48
C PRO A 555 1.29 -20.85 20.18
N VAL A 556 2.38 -21.32 19.58
CA VAL A 556 3.52 -20.47 19.18
C VAL A 556 3.22 -19.66 17.91
N GLY A 557 2.21 -20.04 17.14
CA GLY A 557 1.90 -19.43 15.85
C GLY A 557 2.66 -19.99 14.66
N SER A 558 2.24 -19.59 13.45
CA SER A 558 2.90 -19.91 12.19
C SER A 558 4.19 -19.10 12.02
N GLY A 559 5.11 -19.62 11.21
CA GLY A 559 6.44 -19.05 11.00
C GLY A 559 7.57 -19.82 11.70
N GLU A 560 7.26 -20.67 12.68
CA GLU A 560 8.27 -21.47 13.38
C GLU A 560 9.02 -22.39 12.40
N MET A 561 10.35 -22.46 12.56
CA MET A 561 11.22 -23.35 11.79
C MET A 561 11.68 -24.51 12.65
N TRP A 562 10.86 -25.57 12.69
CA TRP A 562 11.07 -26.73 13.57
C TRP A 562 12.45 -27.38 13.46
N SER A 563 12.97 -27.51 12.22
CA SER A 563 14.28 -28.12 11.99
C SER A 563 15.42 -27.32 12.60
N ILE A 564 15.33 -26.01 12.61
CA ILE A 564 16.33 -25.10 13.17
C ILE A 564 16.20 -25.07 14.70
N ARG A 565 14.99 -24.87 15.22
CA ARG A 565 14.75 -24.85 16.67
C ARG A 565 15.24 -26.12 17.35
N LYS A 566 15.10 -27.28 16.73
CA LYS A 566 15.52 -28.59 17.30
C LYS A 566 16.97 -29.01 17.05
N ASP A 567 17.69 -28.28 16.22
CA ASP A 567 19.08 -28.60 15.90
C ASP A 567 20.03 -28.27 17.04
N LYS A 568 20.44 -29.28 17.78
CA LYS A 568 21.35 -29.15 18.94
C LYS A 568 22.77 -28.74 18.55
N SER A 569 23.14 -28.79 17.27
CA SER A 569 24.42 -28.27 16.78
C SER A 569 24.47 -26.75 16.71
N LEU A 570 23.31 -26.10 16.73
CA LEU A 570 23.16 -24.62 16.71
C LEU A 570 23.19 -24.09 18.16
N THR A 571 23.59 -22.80 18.28
CA THR A 571 23.58 -22.13 19.58
C THR A 571 22.13 -21.92 20.09
N PRO A 572 21.91 -21.73 21.40
CA PRO A 572 20.59 -21.45 21.94
C PRO A 572 19.93 -20.23 21.26
N GLU A 573 20.70 -19.18 20.96
CA GLU A 573 20.25 -17.94 20.31
C GLU A 573 19.79 -18.20 18.87
N GLN A 574 20.54 -19.00 18.11
CA GLN A 574 20.15 -19.41 16.75
C GLN A 574 18.85 -20.23 16.75
N ARG A 575 18.67 -21.12 17.73
CA ARG A 575 17.45 -21.90 17.86
C ARG A 575 16.26 -21.03 18.29
N ALA A 576 16.46 -20.08 19.19
CA ALA A 576 15.45 -19.14 19.63
C ALA A 576 15.00 -18.21 18.48
N ALA A 577 15.91 -17.77 17.63
CA ALA A 577 15.59 -16.94 16.47
C ALA A 577 14.66 -17.64 15.46
N ALA A 578 14.57 -18.95 15.47
CA ALA A 578 13.68 -19.75 14.62
C ALA A 578 12.27 -19.97 15.21
N VAL A 579 11.95 -19.30 16.31
CA VAL A 579 10.66 -19.36 17.00
C VAL A 579 9.94 -18.02 16.82
N PRO A 580 8.66 -18.02 16.43
CA PRO A 580 7.87 -16.79 16.35
C PRO A 580 7.90 -16.02 17.67
N ARG A 581 8.11 -14.72 17.58
CA ARG A 581 8.16 -13.82 18.74
C ARG A 581 6.80 -13.68 19.40
N GLU A 582 5.74 -13.80 18.60
CA GLU A 582 4.36 -13.74 19.02
C GLU A 582 3.47 -14.61 18.13
N HIS A 583 2.30 -14.94 18.63
CA HIS A 583 1.25 -15.59 17.84
C HIS A 583 0.52 -14.50 17.03
N ALA A 584 0.66 -14.54 15.71
CA ALA A 584 0.10 -13.53 14.82
C ALA A 584 -0.91 -14.10 13.81
N ASP A 585 -1.31 -15.37 13.96
CA ASP A 585 -2.24 -16.03 13.06
C ASP A 585 -3.68 -15.56 13.27
N TYR A 586 -4.41 -15.40 12.19
CA TYR A 586 -5.86 -15.24 12.24
C TYR A 586 -6.55 -16.60 12.43
N PRO A 587 -7.78 -16.62 12.95
CA PRO A 587 -8.55 -17.83 13.16
C PRO A 587 -8.74 -18.68 11.90
N VAL A 588 -8.95 -19.97 12.06
CA VAL A 588 -9.26 -20.92 10.99
C VAL A 588 -10.42 -20.41 10.15
N GLY A 589 -10.26 -20.44 8.83
CA GLY A 589 -11.20 -19.87 7.85
C GLY A 589 -10.80 -18.47 7.37
N GLN A 590 -10.02 -17.73 8.13
CA GLN A 590 -9.54 -16.41 7.73
C GLN A 590 -8.20 -16.48 6.99
N TRP A 591 -7.98 -15.52 6.09
CA TRP A 591 -6.74 -15.42 5.33
C TRP A 591 -5.63 -14.80 6.16
N ASN A 592 -4.49 -15.46 6.17
CA ASN A 592 -3.25 -14.95 6.70
C ASN A 592 -2.38 -14.43 5.56
N SER A 593 -1.66 -13.36 5.79
CA SER A 593 -0.70 -12.73 4.88
C SER A 593 0.71 -12.89 5.43
N MET A 594 1.61 -13.49 4.68
CA MET A 594 2.99 -13.72 5.11
C MET A 594 3.98 -13.18 4.07
N ASP A 595 4.91 -12.36 4.54
CA ASP A 595 6.05 -11.86 3.78
C ASP A 595 7.32 -12.49 4.31
N ILE A 596 8.11 -13.08 3.41
CA ILE A 596 9.34 -13.78 3.73
C ILE A 596 10.49 -13.16 2.94
N THR A 597 11.46 -12.60 3.62
CA THR A 597 12.73 -12.15 3.01
C THR A 597 13.82 -13.16 3.29
N MET A 598 14.41 -13.71 2.22
CA MET A 598 15.49 -14.71 2.28
C MET A 598 16.73 -14.16 1.59
N VAL A 599 17.82 -13.94 2.34
CA VAL A 599 19.11 -13.44 1.84
C VAL A 599 20.24 -14.30 2.40
N GLY A 600 21.01 -14.95 1.53
CA GLY A 600 22.00 -15.90 1.95
C GLY A 600 21.40 -17.03 2.79
N GLU A 601 21.82 -17.18 4.02
CA GLU A 601 21.26 -18.12 5.01
C GLU A 601 20.29 -17.45 5.99
N SER A 602 20.07 -16.14 5.85
CA SER A 602 19.21 -15.37 6.74
C SER A 602 17.77 -15.32 6.24
N VAL A 603 16.81 -15.41 7.16
CA VAL A 603 15.38 -15.27 6.87
C VAL A 603 14.70 -14.35 7.88
N THR A 604 13.89 -13.46 7.38
CA THR A 604 12.97 -12.59 8.14
C THR A 604 11.55 -12.86 7.66
N MET A 605 10.60 -12.98 8.58
CA MET A 605 9.19 -13.25 8.26
C MET A 605 8.28 -12.27 8.98
N MET A 606 7.34 -11.77 8.24
CA MET A 606 6.24 -10.98 8.76
C MET A 606 4.93 -11.73 8.50
N LEU A 607 4.11 -11.89 9.53
CA LEU A 607 2.81 -12.52 9.48
C LEU A 607 1.75 -11.52 9.92
N ASN A 608 0.78 -11.25 9.04
CA ASN A 608 -0.32 -10.32 9.31
C ASN A 608 0.15 -8.95 9.82
N GLY A 609 1.23 -8.41 9.20
CA GLY A 609 1.82 -7.12 9.55
C GLY A 609 2.79 -7.14 10.73
N LYS A 610 3.00 -8.28 11.40
CA LYS A 610 3.89 -8.42 12.55
C LYS A 610 5.13 -9.22 12.20
N ILE A 611 6.32 -8.73 12.58
CA ILE A 611 7.57 -9.48 12.41
C ILE A 611 7.60 -10.64 13.41
N VAL A 612 7.32 -11.82 12.93
CA VAL A 612 7.32 -13.05 13.78
C VAL A 612 8.70 -13.71 13.85
N ILE A 613 9.48 -13.65 12.79
CA ILE A 613 10.87 -14.15 12.72
C ILE A 613 11.75 -13.02 12.18
N GLU A 614 12.87 -12.77 12.83
CA GLU A 614 13.81 -11.73 12.39
C GLU A 614 15.22 -12.29 12.34
N ASP A 615 15.85 -12.19 11.17
CA ASP A 615 17.25 -12.56 10.88
C ASP A 615 17.62 -13.95 11.39
N ALA A 616 16.68 -14.91 11.34
CA ALA A 616 16.97 -16.28 11.73
C ALA A 616 17.90 -16.93 10.70
N GLN A 617 18.93 -17.62 11.18
CA GLN A 617 19.92 -18.28 10.33
C GLN A 617 19.53 -19.72 10.03
N ILE A 618 19.63 -20.12 8.75
CA ILE A 618 19.40 -21.50 8.30
C ILE A 618 20.70 -22.06 7.70
N PRO A 619 21.65 -22.47 8.52
CA PRO A 619 22.95 -22.91 8.03
C PRO A 619 22.83 -24.13 7.11
N GLY A 620 23.54 -24.08 5.97
CA GLY A 620 23.56 -25.16 4.99
C GLY A 620 22.35 -25.23 4.06
N ILE A 621 21.52 -24.18 4.01
CA ILE A 621 20.47 -24.09 3.00
C ILE A 621 21.11 -23.95 1.59
N PRO A 622 20.56 -24.61 0.55
CA PRO A 622 21.04 -24.41 -0.82
C PRO A 622 21.00 -22.93 -1.22
N ALA A 623 21.98 -22.48 -2.01
CA ALA A 623 22.03 -21.11 -2.52
C ALA A 623 20.81 -20.75 -3.38
N ARG A 624 20.23 -21.75 -4.08
CA ARG A 624 19.03 -21.64 -4.88
C ARG A 624 18.18 -22.91 -4.76
N GLY A 625 16.85 -22.75 -4.89
CA GLY A 625 15.92 -23.85 -4.91
C GLY A 625 14.46 -23.40 -5.12
N PRO A 626 13.55 -24.35 -5.35
CA PRO A 626 12.14 -24.05 -5.58
C PRO A 626 11.45 -23.62 -4.27
N ILE A 627 10.30 -22.97 -4.41
CA ILE A 627 9.32 -22.82 -3.34
C ILE A 627 8.42 -24.04 -3.33
N VAL A 628 8.12 -24.55 -2.13
CA VAL A 628 7.31 -25.77 -1.99
C VAL A 628 6.16 -25.52 -1.02
N LEU A 629 4.95 -25.87 -1.42
CA LEU A 629 3.77 -25.90 -0.56
C LEU A 629 3.56 -27.33 -0.06
N GLN A 630 3.52 -27.48 1.27
CA GLN A 630 3.59 -28.78 1.91
C GLN A 630 2.25 -29.51 1.94
N HIS A 631 2.28 -30.78 1.61
CA HIS A 631 1.31 -31.78 2.06
C HIS A 631 1.66 -32.29 3.45
N HIS A 632 0.70 -32.27 4.35
CA HIS A 632 0.79 -32.92 5.65
C HIS A 632 -0.47 -33.74 5.96
N GLY A 633 -0.33 -34.84 6.71
CA GLY A 633 -1.44 -35.68 7.07
C GLY A 633 -2.00 -36.54 5.94
N GLY A 634 -3.30 -36.61 5.81
CA GLY A 634 -4.01 -37.32 4.74
C GLY A 634 -5.33 -37.93 5.20
N PHE A 635 -6.12 -38.41 4.23
CA PHE A 635 -7.40 -39.04 4.45
C PHE A 635 -7.28 -40.57 4.47
N ASN A 636 -7.73 -41.19 5.53
CA ASN A 636 -7.80 -42.64 5.63
C ASN A 636 -9.13 -43.13 5.06
N LYS A 637 -9.09 -43.70 3.86
CA LYS A 637 -10.30 -44.19 3.16
C LYS A 637 -11.02 -45.33 3.91
N LYS A 638 -10.32 -46.06 4.79
CA LYS A 638 -10.93 -47.17 5.55
C LYS A 638 -11.74 -46.67 6.73
N THR A 639 -11.31 -45.63 7.39
CA THR A 639 -11.97 -45.07 8.56
C THR A 639 -12.87 -43.89 8.22
N GLY A 640 -12.77 -43.33 7.00
CA GLY A 640 -13.49 -42.12 6.59
C GLY A 640 -13.05 -40.85 7.30
N THR A 641 -11.84 -40.84 7.90
CA THR A 641 -11.35 -39.71 8.72
C THR A 641 -9.99 -39.21 8.23
N TYR A 642 -9.74 -37.95 8.49
CA TYR A 642 -8.40 -37.37 8.30
C TYR A 642 -7.51 -37.74 9.46
N SER A 643 -6.23 -38.00 9.14
CA SER A 643 -5.19 -38.07 10.16
C SER A 643 -5.05 -36.72 10.85
N PRO A 644 -4.59 -36.70 12.12
CA PRO A 644 -4.28 -35.45 12.81
C PRO A 644 -3.38 -34.54 11.97
N ALA A 645 -3.63 -33.22 12.06
CA ALA A 645 -2.84 -32.20 11.41
C ALA A 645 -2.77 -32.34 9.87
N SER A 646 -3.92 -32.55 9.21
CA SER A 646 -3.99 -32.61 7.75
C SER A 646 -4.05 -31.23 7.12
N SER A 647 -3.38 -31.07 5.95
CA SER A 647 -3.34 -29.84 5.14
C SER A 647 -4.65 -29.58 4.40
N LEU A 648 -5.68 -29.12 5.14
CA LEU A 648 -6.95 -28.65 4.56
C LEU A 648 -6.83 -27.15 4.31
N ILE A 649 -6.04 -26.76 3.31
CA ILE A 649 -5.47 -25.41 3.17
C ILE A 649 -5.74 -24.83 1.79
N GLN A 650 -5.77 -23.51 1.73
CA GLN A 650 -5.84 -22.75 0.48
C GLN A 650 -4.71 -21.73 0.46
N PHE A 651 -4.24 -21.42 -0.76
CA PHE A 651 -3.23 -20.39 -1.02
C PHE A 651 -3.68 -19.47 -2.16
N ARG A 652 -3.28 -18.19 -2.07
CA ARG A 652 -3.50 -17.20 -3.13
C ARG A 652 -2.43 -16.11 -3.06
N ASN A 653 -2.44 -15.18 -4.00
CA ASN A 653 -1.58 -14.00 -3.98
C ASN A 653 -0.13 -14.36 -3.69
N ILE A 654 0.43 -15.27 -4.52
CA ILE A 654 1.80 -15.74 -4.35
C ILE A 654 2.69 -14.96 -5.31
N TRP A 655 3.54 -14.10 -4.75
CA TRP A 655 4.44 -13.26 -5.53
C TRP A 655 5.86 -13.33 -5.00
N ILE A 656 6.83 -13.24 -5.90
CA ILE A 656 8.24 -13.29 -5.55
C ILE A 656 9.01 -12.17 -6.24
N ARG A 657 9.94 -11.56 -5.52
CA ARG A 657 10.92 -10.63 -6.04
C ARG A 657 12.32 -11.15 -5.75
N SER A 658 13.17 -11.28 -6.76
CA SER A 658 14.58 -11.60 -6.59
C SER A 658 15.32 -10.41 -5.96
N LEU A 659 16.22 -10.69 -5.02
CA LEU A 659 17.07 -9.72 -4.34
C LEU A 659 18.55 -9.87 -4.72
N ASP A 660 18.93 -10.98 -5.35
CA ASP A 660 20.30 -11.28 -5.75
C ASP A 660 20.71 -10.67 -7.10
N GLY A 661 19.86 -9.81 -7.67
CA GLY A 661 20.08 -9.22 -9.00
C GLY A 661 19.97 -10.25 -10.14
N THR A 662 19.65 -11.49 -9.82
CA THR A 662 19.46 -12.59 -10.78
C THR A 662 18.02 -12.66 -11.31
N ASP A 663 17.27 -11.57 -11.28
CA ASP A 663 16.18 -11.34 -12.23
C ASP A 663 16.70 -11.22 -13.67
N VAL A 664 18.01 -11.25 -13.84
CA VAL A 664 18.63 -11.80 -15.01
C VAL A 664 18.48 -13.32 -14.93
N GLU A 665 17.26 -13.83 -15.21
CA GLU A 665 17.23 -15.18 -15.78
C GLU A 665 18.24 -15.17 -16.93
N THR A 666 19.40 -15.78 -16.71
CA THR A 666 20.20 -16.31 -17.82
C THR A 666 19.23 -17.23 -18.55
N SER A 667 18.71 -16.73 -19.63
CA SER A 667 17.65 -17.29 -20.41
C SER A 667 18.07 -18.64 -20.98
N SER A 668 17.87 -19.71 -20.23
CA SER A 668 17.64 -20.99 -20.89
C SER A 668 16.34 -20.83 -21.68
N GLY A 669 16.46 -20.61 -22.99
CA GLY A 669 15.33 -20.40 -23.89
C GLY A 669 15.24 -19.00 -24.54
N ALA A 670 16.11 -18.04 -24.25
CA ALA A 670 16.16 -16.80 -25.02
C ALA A 670 16.86 -17.00 -26.37
N VAL A 671 16.21 -16.48 -27.40
CA VAL A 671 16.76 -16.45 -28.78
C VAL A 671 17.54 -15.13 -28.93
N THR A 672 18.78 -15.20 -29.39
CA THR A 672 19.53 -14.02 -29.78
C THR A 672 19.03 -13.56 -31.15
N LEU A 673 18.35 -12.40 -31.17
CA LEU A 673 17.87 -11.78 -32.39
C LEU A 673 18.99 -11.04 -33.12
N PHE A 674 19.95 -10.47 -32.36
CA PHE A 674 21.15 -9.81 -32.89
C PHE A 674 22.29 -9.85 -31.87
N GLY A 675 23.36 -10.55 -32.22
CA GLY A 675 24.63 -10.68 -31.47
C GLY A 675 25.84 -10.13 -32.19
N GLY A 676 25.63 -9.23 -33.19
CA GLY A 676 26.71 -8.59 -33.94
C GLY A 676 27.06 -9.27 -35.26
N ARG A 677 26.29 -10.24 -35.75
CA ARG A 677 26.64 -11.00 -36.99
C ARG A 677 25.60 -10.77 -38.07
N GLU A 678 26.07 -10.74 -39.35
CA GLU A 678 25.17 -10.65 -40.53
C GLU A 678 24.13 -11.80 -40.57
N LYS A 679 24.52 -12.99 -40.13
CA LYS A 679 23.60 -14.12 -40.05
C LYS A 679 22.41 -13.85 -39.13
N ASP A 680 22.59 -13.10 -38.05
CA ASP A 680 21.51 -12.78 -37.14
C ASP A 680 20.47 -11.86 -37.81
N LEU A 681 20.92 -10.92 -38.67
CA LEU A 681 20.01 -10.07 -39.46
C LEU A 681 19.23 -10.91 -40.48
N THR A 682 19.92 -11.80 -41.19
CA THR A 682 19.27 -12.66 -42.20
C THR A 682 18.28 -13.65 -41.60
N ASP A 683 18.59 -14.22 -40.45
CA ASP A 683 17.76 -15.25 -39.81
C ASP A 683 16.52 -14.65 -39.13
N HIS A 684 16.69 -13.50 -38.44
CA HIS A 684 15.68 -13.00 -37.54
C HIS A 684 14.98 -11.73 -37.98
N TRP A 685 15.55 -10.96 -38.93
CA TRP A 685 15.04 -9.65 -39.31
C TRP A 685 14.66 -9.59 -40.79
N MET A 686 13.75 -8.68 -41.07
CA MET A 686 13.31 -8.32 -42.43
C MET A 686 13.16 -6.81 -42.56
N LYS A 687 13.31 -6.29 -43.75
CA LYS A 687 13.07 -4.90 -44.07
C LYS A 687 11.61 -4.56 -44.02
N GLY A 688 11.30 -3.30 -43.64
CA GLY A 688 9.95 -2.76 -43.78
C GLY A 688 9.50 -2.66 -45.25
N PRO A 689 8.20 -2.58 -45.49
CA PRO A 689 7.66 -2.35 -46.82
C PRO A 689 8.15 -1.02 -47.41
N GLY A 690 8.79 -1.06 -48.58
CA GLY A 690 9.35 0.13 -49.25
C GLY A 690 10.72 0.61 -48.72
N SER A 691 11.38 -0.19 -47.87
CA SER A 691 12.67 0.13 -47.25
C SER A 691 13.83 0.09 -48.23
N ASP A 692 14.67 1.13 -48.21
CA ASP A 692 15.93 1.27 -48.95
C ASP A 692 17.11 0.55 -48.28
N ASN A 693 16.92 -0.10 -47.13
CA ASN A 693 17.94 -0.80 -46.32
C ASN A 693 19.05 0.09 -45.77
N ALA A 694 18.67 1.06 -44.95
CA ALA A 694 19.61 1.92 -44.25
C ALA A 694 20.35 1.23 -43.09
N TRP A 695 19.88 0.04 -42.64
CA TRP A 695 20.42 -0.70 -41.52
C TRP A 695 21.69 -1.49 -41.91
N VAL A 696 22.77 -1.26 -41.18
CA VAL A 696 24.07 -1.90 -41.40
C VAL A 696 24.68 -2.36 -40.08
N ILE A 697 25.60 -3.31 -40.14
CA ILE A 697 26.47 -3.70 -39.02
C ILE A 697 27.78 -2.93 -39.15
N ASP A 698 28.16 -2.21 -38.12
CA ASP A 698 29.42 -1.51 -37.99
C ASP A 698 30.09 -1.94 -36.69
N ASP A 699 31.24 -2.58 -36.76
CA ASP A 699 31.96 -3.17 -35.62
C ASP A 699 31.10 -4.00 -34.68
N GLY A 700 30.28 -4.91 -35.24
CA GLY A 700 29.40 -5.76 -34.48
C GLY A 700 28.14 -5.08 -33.86
N VAL A 701 27.90 -3.83 -34.22
CA VAL A 701 26.81 -3.01 -33.74
C VAL A 701 25.84 -2.69 -34.89
N LEU A 702 24.57 -2.85 -34.68
CA LEU A 702 23.53 -2.50 -35.66
C LEU A 702 23.29 -0.99 -35.60
N THR A 703 23.38 -0.33 -36.74
CA THR A 703 23.18 1.11 -36.86
C THR A 703 22.55 1.50 -38.21
N VAL A 704 22.14 2.75 -38.34
CA VAL A 704 21.60 3.31 -39.56
C VAL A 704 22.70 4.10 -40.29
N ARG A 705 22.99 3.70 -41.54
CA ARG A 705 23.94 4.41 -42.40
C ARG A 705 23.18 5.39 -43.30
N ARG A 706 23.43 6.69 -43.12
CA ARG A 706 22.75 7.76 -43.88
C ARG A 706 23.49 8.34 -45.08
N GLU A 707 24.71 7.99 -45.26
CA GLU A 707 25.51 8.52 -46.39
C GLU A 707 25.81 7.45 -47.43
N MET A 708 24.77 6.93 -48.09
CA MET A 708 25.04 5.98 -49.16
C MET A 708 25.00 6.54 -50.58
N ASP A 709 24.52 7.75 -50.86
CA ASP A 709 24.53 8.31 -52.22
C ASP A 709 24.00 9.74 -52.43
N GLY A 710 23.87 10.51 -51.34
CA GLY A 710 23.39 11.91 -51.40
C GLY A 710 21.90 12.06 -51.69
N LYS A 711 21.11 10.99 -51.52
CA LYS A 711 19.67 11.01 -51.63
C LYS A 711 18.98 11.06 -50.24
N GLU A 712 17.87 11.77 -50.15
CA GLU A 712 17.00 11.66 -48.97
C GLU A 712 16.38 10.25 -48.95
N HIS A 713 16.77 9.42 -47.97
CA HIS A 713 16.14 8.12 -47.75
C HIS A 713 14.85 8.26 -46.97
N ASN A 714 13.83 7.51 -47.31
CA ASN A 714 12.60 7.41 -46.54
C ASN A 714 12.90 6.82 -45.15
N LEU A 715 12.13 7.26 -44.17
CA LEU A 715 12.16 6.67 -42.84
C LEU A 715 11.93 5.16 -42.94
N ASP A 716 12.78 4.38 -42.25
CA ASP A 716 12.82 2.93 -42.41
C ASP A 716 12.62 2.18 -41.09
N TYR A 717 12.20 0.95 -41.23
CA TYR A 717 12.03 0.05 -40.09
C TYR A 717 12.71 -1.29 -40.36
N LEU A 718 13.33 -1.82 -39.31
CA LEU A 718 13.83 -3.20 -39.31
C LEU A 718 12.90 -4.03 -38.43
N TRP A 719 12.25 -5.05 -39.00
CA TRP A 719 11.21 -5.84 -38.31
C TRP A 719 11.70 -7.25 -38.04
N THR A 720 11.28 -7.85 -36.90
CA THR A 720 11.47 -9.30 -36.72
C THR A 720 10.66 -10.10 -37.73
N ARG A 721 11.23 -11.22 -38.22
CA ARG A 721 10.49 -12.16 -39.11
C ARG A 721 9.34 -12.82 -38.38
N GLU A 722 9.57 -13.17 -37.12
CA GLU A 722 8.57 -13.77 -36.24
C GLU A 722 7.74 -12.72 -35.52
N GLN A 723 6.52 -13.12 -35.17
CA GLN A 723 5.62 -12.36 -34.32
C GLN A 723 5.66 -12.87 -32.89
N TYR A 724 5.54 -11.98 -31.95
CA TYR A 724 5.58 -12.26 -30.52
C TYR A 724 4.32 -11.73 -29.84
N ASP A 725 3.81 -12.51 -28.89
CA ASP A 725 2.66 -12.19 -28.03
C ASP A 725 3.12 -11.83 -26.62
N ASN A 726 3.51 -12.83 -25.82
CA ASN A 726 4.08 -12.66 -24.50
C ASN A 726 5.60 -12.90 -24.58
N PHE A 727 6.37 -11.91 -24.14
CA PHE A 727 7.82 -11.96 -24.28
C PHE A 727 8.55 -11.01 -23.33
N VAL A 728 9.82 -11.30 -23.10
CA VAL A 728 10.81 -10.37 -22.58
C VAL A 728 11.80 -10.07 -23.69
N LEU A 729 11.90 -8.80 -24.09
CA LEU A 729 12.88 -8.28 -25.04
C LEU A 729 13.96 -7.55 -24.25
N GLU A 730 15.22 -7.92 -24.46
CA GLU A 730 16.39 -7.23 -23.90
C GLU A 730 17.26 -6.73 -25.02
N LEU A 731 17.70 -5.48 -24.90
CA LEU A 731 18.62 -4.88 -25.86
C LEU A 731 19.39 -3.72 -25.22
N GLU A 732 20.48 -3.35 -25.87
CA GLU A 732 21.20 -2.14 -25.55
C GLU A 732 21.12 -1.15 -26.72
N TYR A 733 20.95 0.13 -26.41
CA TYR A 733 20.97 1.19 -27.40
C TYR A 733 21.82 2.38 -26.97
N ARG A 734 22.35 3.11 -27.95
CA ARG A 734 23.14 4.33 -27.76
C ARG A 734 22.57 5.44 -28.61
N VAL A 735 22.50 6.65 -28.05
CA VAL A 735 21.94 7.83 -28.70
C VAL A 735 22.97 8.95 -28.82
N THR A 736 22.70 9.86 -29.76
CA THR A 736 23.42 11.17 -29.87
C THR A 736 22.54 12.28 -29.29
N ASP A 737 23.05 13.51 -29.30
CA ASP A 737 22.30 14.71 -28.85
C ASP A 737 20.95 14.91 -29.55
N ARG A 738 20.80 14.43 -30.76
CA ARG A 738 19.60 14.63 -31.59
C ARG A 738 18.94 13.34 -32.02
N THR A 739 19.27 12.21 -31.41
CA THR A 739 18.63 10.93 -31.75
C THR A 739 17.13 10.98 -31.51
N ASN A 740 16.41 10.49 -32.52
CA ASN A 740 15.02 10.13 -32.44
C ASN A 740 14.88 8.74 -33.11
N SER A 741 14.36 7.76 -32.38
CA SER A 741 14.14 6.37 -32.80
C SER A 741 13.07 5.75 -31.91
N GLY A 742 12.69 4.50 -32.17
CA GLY A 742 11.68 3.79 -31.42
C GLY A 742 11.89 2.27 -31.48
N ILE A 743 11.45 1.61 -30.41
CA ILE A 743 11.31 0.16 -30.37
C ILE A 743 9.81 -0.13 -30.46
N PHE A 744 9.37 -0.65 -31.59
CA PHE A 744 7.98 -1.04 -31.80
C PHE A 744 7.73 -2.44 -31.27
N ILE A 745 6.57 -2.63 -30.65
CA ILE A 745 6.15 -3.92 -30.08
C ILE A 745 4.73 -4.28 -30.54
N ARG A 746 4.49 -5.59 -30.67
CA ARG A 746 3.18 -6.14 -31.01
C ARG A 746 2.54 -5.48 -32.23
N THR A 747 3.33 -5.12 -33.26
CA THR A 747 2.87 -4.43 -34.45
C THR A 747 2.31 -5.44 -35.47
N PRO A 748 0.99 -5.45 -35.71
CA PRO A 748 0.38 -6.45 -36.61
C PRO A 748 0.41 -6.03 -38.09
N ASN A 749 0.41 -4.70 -38.36
CA ASN A 749 0.34 -4.14 -39.70
C ASN A 749 1.59 -3.30 -40.01
N LEU A 750 2.50 -3.85 -40.79
CA LEU A 750 3.77 -3.22 -41.16
C LEU A 750 3.63 -2.11 -42.20
N GLN A 751 2.47 -1.99 -42.87
CA GLN A 751 2.17 -0.87 -43.77
C GLN A 751 1.76 0.40 -43.01
N ASP A 752 1.26 0.20 -41.78
CA ASP A 752 0.81 1.28 -40.91
C ASP A 752 1.24 1.03 -39.44
N PRO A 753 2.56 0.96 -39.17
CA PRO A 753 3.05 0.61 -37.84
C PRO A 753 2.78 1.68 -36.78
N VAL A 754 2.75 2.95 -37.22
CA VAL A 754 2.62 4.10 -36.32
C VAL A 754 1.26 4.17 -35.62
N TYR A 755 0.21 3.65 -36.28
CA TYR A 755 -1.16 3.67 -35.76
C TYR A 755 -1.67 2.30 -35.30
N THR A 756 -0.91 1.22 -35.55
CA THR A 756 -1.32 -0.15 -35.20
C THR A 756 -0.39 -0.87 -34.23
N GLY A 757 0.82 -0.36 -34.03
CA GLY A 757 1.79 -0.83 -33.05
C GLY A 757 2.01 0.15 -31.92
N MET A 758 2.61 -0.30 -30.83
CA MET A 758 3.04 0.58 -29.75
C MET A 758 4.55 0.80 -29.81
N GLU A 759 4.95 2.05 -29.64
CA GLU A 759 6.33 2.50 -29.74
C GLU A 759 6.89 2.86 -28.37
N ILE A 760 8.03 2.30 -28.02
CA ILE A 760 8.85 2.71 -26.88
C ILE A 760 9.85 3.74 -27.41
N GLN A 761 9.76 4.96 -26.92
CA GLN A 761 10.56 6.09 -27.38
C GLN A 761 12.06 5.88 -27.13
N VAL A 762 12.88 6.01 -28.15
CA VAL A 762 14.33 6.06 -28.08
C VAL A 762 14.80 7.45 -28.52
N ALA A 763 15.06 8.31 -27.55
CA ALA A 763 15.44 9.70 -27.79
C ALA A 763 16.43 10.16 -26.73
N ASN A 764 17.21 11.21 -27.03
CA ASN A 764 17.99 11.87 -26.01
C ASN A 764 17.11 12.80 -25.17
N SER A 765 16.77 12.36 -23.97
CA SER A 765 16.13 13.20 -22.95
C SER A 765 17.04 13.50 -21.74
N TYR A 766 18.32 13.14 -21.79
CA TYR A 766 19.27 13.35 -20.70
C TYR A 766 19.27 14.80 -20.21
N GLY A 767 19.19 15.02 -18.92
CA GLY A 767 19.17 16.34 -18.29
C GLY A 767 17.92 17.17 -18.51
N ARG A 768 16.91 16.68 -19.24
CA ARG A 768 15.64 17.41 -19.43
C ARG A 768 14.82 17.41 -18.16
N GLN A 769 14.31 18.59 -17.82
CA GLN A 769 13.30 18.76 -16.77
C GLN A 769 11.91 18.46 -17.33
N GLY A 770 11.12 17.73 -16.55
CA GLY A 770 9.76 17.32 -16.93
C GLY A 770 9.71 16.08 -17.82
N LEU A 771 8.74 15.23 -17.56
CA LEU A 771 8.53 13.96 -18.27
C LEU A 771 7.42 14.13 -19.31
N SER A 772 7.57 13.50 -20.47
CA SER A 772 6.64 13.59 -21.60
C SER A 772 6.41 12.23 -22.22
N ASN A 773 5.16 11.94 -22.60
CA ASN A 773 4.80 10.73 -23.35
C ASN A 773 5.26 10.75 -24.82
N LYS A 774 5.91 11.83 -25.28
CA LYS A 774 6.44 11.97 -26.67
C LYS A 774 7.93 12.19 -26.73
N GLY A 775 8.53 12.82 -25.74
CA GLY A 775 9.92 13.27 -25.82
C GLY A 775 10.88 12.65 -24.81
N THR A 776 10.39 11.86 -23.84
CA THR A 776 11.23 11.23 -22.84
C THR A 776 11.57 9.80 -23.26
N ALA A 777 12.84 9.40 -23.17
CA ALA A 777 13.28 8.05 -23.46
C ALA A 777 12.52 7.02 -22.62
N GLY A 778 12.09 5.95 -23.28
CA GLY A 778 11.31 4.86 -22.65
C GLY A 778 9.81 5.12 -22.53
N ALA A 779 9.28 6.30 -22.90
CA ALA A 779 7.84 6.55 -22.94
C ALA A 779 7.14 5.56 -23.88
N ILE A 780 5.92 5.16 -23.59
CA ILE A 780 5.02 4.59 -24.60
C ILE A 780 4.46 5.77 -25.39
N TYR A 781 4.96 5.92 -26.61
CA TYR A 781 4.80 7.14 -27.41
C TYR A 781 3.32 7.53 -27.58
N ASP A 782 3.01 8.77 -27.21
CA ASP A 782 1.69 9.41 -27.24
C ASP A 782 0.65 8.80 -26.27
N CYS A 783 1.06 7.80 -25.45
CA CYS A 783 0.19 7.12 -24.49
C CYS A 783 0.59 7.42 -23.05
N LEU A 784 1.80 7.02 -22.65
CA LEU A 784 2.22 7.06 -21.26
C LEU A 784 3.63 7.63 -21.14
N ALA A 785 3.78 8.67 -20.34
CA ALA A 785 5.10 9.18 -19.95
C ALA A 785 5.80 8.20 -18.98
N PRO A 786 7.14 8.08 -19.04
CA PRO A 786 7.85 7.30 -18.03
C PRO A 786 7.78 7.98 -16.66
N THR A 787 7.94 7.18 -15.61
CA THR A 787 7.96 7.69 -14.23
C THR A 787 9.29 8.36 -13.89
N ASP A 788 10.33 8.13 -14.70
CA ASP A 788 11.65 8.68 -14.50
C ASP A 788 12.40 8.88 -15.84
N ASN A 789 13.34 9.79 -15.85
CA ASN A 789 14.25 10.01 -16.97
C ASN A 789 15.56 9.24 -16.74
N ALA A 790 15.51 7.93 -16.89
CA ALA A 790 16.60 7.01 -16.55
C ALA A 790 17.67 6.86 -17.66
N ILE A 791 17.63 7.68 -18.71
CA ILE A 791 18.59 7.62 -19.80
C ILE A 791 19.99 8.10 -19.36
N ARG A 792 21.05 7.49 -19.88
CA ARG A 792 22.43 7.91 -19.69
C ARG A 792 22.80 9.05 -20.65
N PRO A 793 23.92 9.77 -20.39
CA PRO A 793 24.44 10.79 -21.30
C PRO A 793 24.56 10.31 -22.76
N PRO A 794 24.38 11.21 -23.75
CA PRO A 794 24.63 10.87 -25.15
C PRO A 794 26.01 10.26 -25.35
N GLY A 795 26.09 9.21 -26.15
CA GLY A 795 27.31 8.43 -26.40
C GLY A 795 27.49 7.22 -25.49
N GLU A 796 26.75 7.14 -24.38
CA GLU A 796 26.77 5.97 -23.50
C GLU A 796 25.71 4.93 -23.90
N TRP A 797 25.99 3.65 -23.59
CA TRP A 797 25.07 2.56 -23.81
C TRP A 797 23.98 2.51 -22.73
N ASN A 798 22.74 2.43 -23.17
CA ASN A 798 21.57 2.24 -22.33
C ASN A 798 21.08 0.80 -22.43
N GLN A 799 20.81 0.17 -21.30
CA GLN A 799 20.21 -1.15 -21.23
C GLN A 799 18.69 -1.01 -21.13
N CYS A 800 17.96 -1.64 -22.03
CA CYS A 800 16.50 -1.61 -22.07
C CYS A 800 15.95 -3.04 -22.04
N ARG A 801 15.01 -3.26 -21.12
CA ARG A 801 14.21 -4.48 -21.05
C ARG A 801 12.74 -4.11 -21.22
N VAL A 802 12.07 -4.80 -22.13
CA VAL A 802 10.64 -4.66 -22.35
C VAL A 802 9.97 -6.00 -22.07
N THR A 803 9.04 -6.02 -21.13
CA THR A 803 8.21 -7.19 -20.85
C THR A 803 6.81 -6.91 -21.35
N CYS A 804 6.31 -7.80 -22.21
CA CYS A 804 4.90 -7.83 -22.66
C CYS A 804 4.31 -9.15 -22.19
N GLN A 805 3.32 -9.07 -21.29
CA GLN A 805 2.61 -10.25 -20.82
C GLN A 805 1.11 -9.94 -20.79
N ASP A 806 0.33 -10.64 -21.58
CA ASP A 806 -1.11 -10.42 -21.77
C ASP A 806 -1.44 -8.92 -22.01
N ASN A 807 -2.04 -8.26 -21.06
CA ASN A 807 -2.40 -6.84 -21.10
C ASN A 807 -1.34 -5.91 -20.48
N LEU A 808 -0.25 -6.45 -19.94
CA LEU A 808 0.78 -5.67 -19.26
C LEU A 808 1.98 -5.39 -20.18
N ILE A 809 2.47 -4.15 -20.13
CA ILE A 809 3.71 -3.72 -20.77
C ILE A 809 4.56 -3.00 -19.73
N GLN A 810 5.76 -3.53 -19.51
CA GLN A 810 6.73 -2.94 -18.58
C GLN A 810 8.01 -2.57 -19.34
N VAL A 811 8.60 -1.42 -18.99
CA VAL A 811 9.90 -1.00 -19.53
C VAL A 811 10.83 -0.70 -18.38
N VAL A 812 11.99 -1.36 -18.39
CA VAL A 812 13.12 -1.11 -17.48
C VAL A 812 14.24 -0.49 -18.28
N LEU A 813 14.68 0.71 -17.91
CA LEU A 813 15.80 1.42 -18.54
C LEU A 813 16.90 1.63 -17.50
N ASN A 814 18.10 1.12 -17.82
CA ASN A 814 19.29 1.20 -16.97
C ASN A 814 19.05 0.70 -15.53
N GLY A 815 18.33 -0.42 -15.40
CA GLY A 815 18.00 -1.03 -14.12
C GLY A 815 16.82 -0.40 -13.38
N LYS A 816 16.23 0.69 -13.90
CA LYS A 816 15.08 1.36 -13.32
C LYS A 816 13.83 1.07 -14.13
N GLN A 817 12.78 0.56 -13.50
CA GLN A 817 11.48 0.41 -14.14
C GLN A 817 10.85 1.80 -14.29
N ILE A 818 10.52 2.16 -15.52
CA ILE A 818 10.01 3.49 -15.87
C ILE A 818 8.63 3.46 -16.50
N ILE A 819 8.16 2.30 -16.95
CA ILE A 819 6.80 2.06 -17.45
C ILE A 819 6.26 0.81 -16.77
N ASP A 820 5.02 0.94 -16.34
CA ASP A 820 4.14 -0.17 -15.97
C ASP A 820 2.74 0.17 -16.50
N MET A 821 2.40 -0.39 -17.67
CA MET A 821 1.20 -0.06 -18.41
C MET A 821 0.29 -1.27 -18.50
N ASN A 822 -0.94 -1.13 -18.01
CA ASN A 822 -2.02 -2.05 -18.37
C ASN A 822 -2.80 -1.44 -19.52
N VAL A 823 -2.71 -2.06 -20.72
CA VAL A 823 -3.33 -1.52 -21.94
C VAL A 823 -4.87 -1.53 -21.89
N ASP A 824 -5.47 -2.32 -21.00
CA ASP A 824 -6.93 -2.40 -20.84
C ASP A 824 -7.51 -1.10 -20.26
N HIS A 825 -6.68 -0.26 -19.66
CA HIS A 825 -7.11 1.06 -19.19
C HIS A 825 -7.36 2.06 -20.34
N TRP A 826 -6.85 1.82 -21.56
CA TRP A 826 -7.08 2.68 -22.74
C TRP A 826 -8.35 2.22 -23.48
N THR A 827 -9.51 2.53 -22.91
CA THR A 827 -10.81 2.02 -23.35
C THR A 827 -11.43 2.81 -24.51
N THR A 828 -10.89 3.98 -24.82
CA THR A 828 -11.48 4.91 -25.80
C THR A 828 -10.46 5.26 -26.88
N GLY A 829 -10.88 5.22 -28.14
CA GLY A 829 -10.04 5.67 -29.26
C GLY A 829 -9.74 7.17 -29.18
N ASN A 830 -8.53 7.55 -29.61
CA ASN A 830 -8.00 8.92 -29.57
C ASN A 830 -7.90 9.55 -28.18
N GLN A 831 -7.99 8.77 -27.10
CA GLN A 831 -7.96 9.29 -25.74
C GLN A 831 -7.10 8.41 -24.84
N ASN A 832 -6.27 9.05 -24.01
CA ASN A 832 -5.56 8.43 -22.90
C ASN A 832 -6.46 8.38 -21.64
N PRO A 833 -6.19 7.53 -20.66
CA PRO A 833 -6.96 7.46 -19.41
C PRO A 833 -7.03 8.79 -18.64
N ASP A 834 -6.03 9.65 -18.80
CA ASP A 834 -5.97 10.99 -18.23
C ASP A 834 -6.80 12.05 -19.00
N GLY A 835 -7.60 11.61 -19.98
CA GLY A 835 -8.43 12.47 -20.82
C GLY A 835 -7.69 13.17 -21.98
N ARG A 836 -6.36 13.13 -22.01
CA ARG A 836 -5.58 13.75 -23.09
C ARG A 836 -5.73 12.97 -24.39
N ARG A 837 -5.64 13.68 -25.50
CA ARG A 837 -5.75 13.06 -26.83
C ARG A 837 -4.48 12.26 -27.17
N ASN A 838 -4.67 11.06 -27.76
CA ASN A 838 -3.63 10.29 -28.42
C ASN A 838 -3.92 10.09 -29.91
N LYS A 839 -2.95 9.53 -30.63
CA LYS A 839 -3.00 9.32 -32.09
C LYS A 839 -3.85 8.11 -32.55
N PHE A 840 -4.22 7.23 -31.66
CA PHE A 840 -4.81 5.92 -31.97
C PHE A 840 -6.33 6.01 -32.09
N ALA A 841 -6.85 5.82 -33.30
CA ALA A 841 -8.30 5.80 -33.54
C ALA A 841 -9.00 4.60 -32.88
N THR A 842 -8.31 3.48 -32.74
CA THR A 842 -8.76 2.29 -32.04
C THR A 842 -8.35 2.37 -30.57
N ALA A 843 -9.20 1.99 -29.66
CA ALA A 843 -8.86 1.88 -28.24
C ALA A 843 -7.70 0.89 -28.05
N ILE A 844 -6.69 1.21 -27.26
CA ILE A 844 -5.47 0.38 -27.15
C ILE A 844 -5.78 -0.97 -26.49
N LYS A 845 -6.80 -1.06 -25.64
CA LYS A 845 -7.27 -2.35 -25.12
C LYS A 845 -7.63 -3.36 -26.22
N ASP A 846 -8.05 -2.86 -27.38
CA ASP A 846 -8.47 -3.67 -28.54
C ASP A 846 -7.33 -3.92 -29.54
N PHE A 847 -6.11 -3.47 -29.23
CA PHE A 847 -4.93 -3.72 -30.07
C PHE A 847 -4.55 -5.19 -30.07
N ALA A 848 -3.97 -5.63 -31.18
CA ALA A 848 -3.42 -6.98 -31.29
C ALA A 848 -2.42 -7.26 -30.16
N ARG A 849 -2.59 -8.38 -29.47
CA ARG A 849 -1.63 -8.84 -28.45
C ARG A 849 -0.42 -9.57 -29.06
N LYS A 850 -0.44 -9.84 -30.35
CA LYS A 850 0.62 -10.49 -31.12
C LYS A 850 0.98 -9.67 -32.33
N GLY A 851 2.29 -9.49 -32.58
CA GLY A 851 2.80 -8.76 -33.71
C GLY A 851 4.31 -8.77 -33.78
N HIS A 852 4.85 -8.07 -34.76
CA HIS A 852 6.29 -7.91 -34.97
C HIS A 852 6.90 -6.94 -33.98
N ILE A 853 8.19 -7.12 -33.71
CA ILE A 853 9.05 -6.14 -33.03
C ILE A 853 9.80 -5.37 -34.10
N GLY A 854 9.92 -4.05 -33.95
CA GLY A 854 10.56 -3.19 -34.92
C GLY A 854 11.54 -2.20 -34.32
N LEU A 855 12.60 -1.88 -35.04
CA LEU A 855 13.52 -0.80 -34.75
C LEU A 855 13.30 0.32 -35.78
N GLN A 856 13.15 1.55 -35.32
CA GLN A 856 12.84 2.69 -36.17
C GLN A 856 14.10 3.46 -36.59
N ASP A 857 14.25 3.69 -37.88
CA ASP A 857 15.07 4.78 -38.39
C ASP A 857 14.22 6.05 -38.52
N HIS A 858 14.52 7.07 -37.78
CA HIS A 858 13.87 8.37 -37.81
C HIS A 858 14.82 9.47 -38.29
N GLY A 859 15.81 9.11 -39.05
CA GLY A 859 16.64 10.10 -39.62
C GLY A 859 17.83 10.59 -38.81
N ARG A 860 18.15 9.95 -37.71
CA ARG A 860 19.28 10.31 -36.85
C ARG A 860 20.06 9.07 -36.44
N PRO A 861 21.36 9.17 -36.17
CA PRO A 861 22.15 8.05 -35.73
C PRO A 861 21.62 7.43 -34.45
N VAL A 862 21.51 6.11 -34.44
CA VAL A 862 21.18 5.27 -33.29
C VAL A 862 21.94 3.97 -33.45
N TRP A 863 22.36 3.36 -32.37
CA TRP A 863 23.05 2.08 -32.34
C TRP A 863 22.35 1.11 -31.43
N TYR A 864 22.26 -0.16 -31.88
CA TYR A 864 21.68 -1.26 -31.11
C TYR A 864 22.65 -2.44 -31.03
N ARG A 865 22.65 -3.16 -29.93
CA ARG A 865 23.41 -4.40 -29.77
C ARG A 865 22.75 -5.33 -28.72
N ASN A 866 23.23 -6.56 -28.66
CA ASN A 866 22.80 -7.55 -27.64
C ASN A 866 21.30 -7.74 -27.58
N ILE A 867 20.63 -7.84 -28.74
CA ILE A 867 19.17 -7.98 -28.83
C ILE A 867 18.80 -9.43 -28.61
N ARG A 868 18.05 -9.71 -27.55
CA ARG A 868 17.61 -11.05 -27.18
C ARG A 868 16.11 -11.02 -26.86
N ILE A 869 15.44 -12.12 -27.14
CA ILE A 869 14.02 -12.28 -26.82
C ILE A 869 13.75 -13.65 -26.21
N LYS A 870 12.91 -13.65 -25.18
CA LYS A 870 12.38 -14.87 -24.58
C LYS A 870 10.86 -14.85 -24.71
N ARG A 871 10.23 -15.91 -25.19
CA ARG A 871 8.78 -16.09 -25.12
C ARG A 871 8.39 -16.46 -23.69
N LEU A 872 7.32 -15.86 -23.20
CA LEU A 872 6.75 -16.13 -21.87
C LEU A 872 5.61 -17.14 -21.96
#